data_298ca174ae67d54529050b2e3131e0f9
#
_entry.id   298ca174ae67d54529050b2e3131e0f9
#
_cell.length_a   1.000
_cell.length_b   1.000
_cell.length_c   1.000
_cell.angle_alpha   90.00
_cell.angle_beta   90.00
_cell.angle_gamma   90.00
#
_symmetry.space_group_name_H-M   'P 1'
#
loop_
_entity.id
_entity.type
_entity.pdbx_description
1 polymer ?
#
loop_
_entity_poly.entity_id
_entity_poly.type
_entity_poly.pdbx_seq_one_letter_code
_entity_poly.pdbx_strand_id
1 'polypeptide(L)'
;MNNIRTVVATMCMACAVTQLPAEVTPQTVQYEVKPMYGFRKDKAPGRIVNVKLQGGDLSGKFTVEAKCGSKKEKKSYNITGEGESTVEFLLPKSVGVDKDETVVMTLRADGKEFRDTIAVPQMRQFTVYLFNHSHVDIGYTNTHKNIETLHKNNVIEGMRLGHETENYPDGAQMVWNPEVTWPIERLWNSQPELRDSIISAIKLGHIAVDASYVNLNTSICADEELFHLFGFSRKMQELSGKDADVFAQFDIPGISWGLVPVLANQGIKYVMSWTNGGDRIGHAREGLDGKPFWWVGPDGKSKVLFFQPGNYANSGSMGKGGETGRPWLGQRNAAKVPRFIKMGYANVDFTKQLTELQNSDYPYDFACFSWTLWDNNPIDADIPDAVKEWNEKYAYPHIKISSAHEIMKMVDERYGDKLPVVSGDYTEYWTDGLGTAAVLTAANRHSKERMIQVETVASLLADQGVPAPRTDIEEAWRHIILGSEHTWCFENPNDAYFSDAILNVKKSYFEDAEKRSLALLDEVLAPVTDKANGAFGPYDGPAEGGVTVINTHSWPHGGIVTLPYKESMRGNRVVDDSGNEVLCQRLASGELVFLANETPAFGTTHYTVVSGDCSVPTSNSVSKSEISNGVVKVNIDTVTGNITSLRINGSDYNYINKGANQFVWLPANADEPQTDKVVSIDITENGPLVSEVTVTSEARGCNSLTRSVRLIAGQPWVEISNTVDKQATPDKESIHFGFDFNIPQAVTNIDIPWGVMQPEKDQWKQANRNWMALQRWADISNDTHGVTWCSLDAPLMEYGGRFANIATGWGNGGDWKYSLPEHSAEIYSWAMNNHWHTNFPQTQEGKVTFSYRMMPHGASDLAAANRFGMEQAQPLVHVIAKNATELKAPVAIDNSNVVVSIVKDQGDGKSFVVRLRSLSDKEENVTMTYPRRTPASVHICDLGEEPSRPVDGTLTLPPYGMTTLLLKW
;
A
#
# COMPACT_ATOMS: atom_id res chain seq x y z
N MET A 1 26.94 24.59 -86.33
CA MET A 1 28.29 25.18 -86.50
C MET A 1 29.17 24.51 -85.50
N ASN A 2 29.83 23.52 -86.02
CA ASN A 2 31.29 23.34 -86.06
C ASN A 2 32.03 23.72 -84.74
N ASN A 3 32.64 22.74 -84.03
CA ASN A 3 34.01 22.36 -84.27
C ASN A 3 34.43 21.08 -83.52
N ILE A 4 34.96 20.21 -84.39
CA ILE A 4 35.75 19.02 -84.02
C ILE A 4 37.08 19.49 -83.44
N ARG A 5 37.51 18.87 -82.28
CA ARG A 5 38.95 18.73 -82.00
C ARG A 5 39.26 17.37 -81.41
N THR A 6 40.01 16.65 -82.21
CA THR A 6 40.77 15.45 -81.97
C THR A 6 41.63 15.54 -80.72
N VAL A 7 41.57 14.56 -79.80
CA VAL A 7 42.60 14.37 -78.76
C VAL A 7 43.14 12.94 -78.88
N VAL A 8 44.43 12.91 -79.01
CA VAL A 8 45.32 11.76 -79.13
C VAL A 8 45.26 10.92 -77.86
N ALA A 9 45.02 9.63 -77.95
CA ALA A 9 45.14 8.62 -76.90
C ALA A 9 46.63 8.37 -76.61
N THR A 10 47.10 8.78 -75.47
CA THR A 10 48.38 8.31 -74.89
C THR A 10 48.08 7.20 -73.91
N MET A 11 48.41 5.98 -74.28
CA MET A 11 48.36 4.78 -73.43
C MET A 11 49.45 4.86 -72.39
N CYS A 12 49.10 5.24 -71.16
CA CYS A 12 49.95 5.04 -70.00
C CYS A 12 49.62 3.62 -69.42
N MET A 13 50.55 2.68 -69.59
CA MET A 13 50.59 1.45 -68.78
C MET A 13 50.79 1.84 -67.28
N ALA A 14 49.69 1.87 -66.53
CA ALA A 14 49.79 1.89 -65.08
C ALA A 14 50.20 0.51 -64.59
N CYS A 15 51.44 0.35 -64.23
CA CYS A 15 51.87 -0.79 -63.38
C CYS A 15 51.03 -0.73 -62.11
N ALA A 16 50.08 -1.67 -61.96
CA ALA A 16 49.44 -1.89 -60.69
C ALA A 16 50.49 -2.41 -59.68
N VAL A 17 51.07 -1.49 -58.95
CA VAL A 17 51.79 -1.84 -57.73
C VAL A 17 50.68 -2.27 -56.79
N THR A 18 50.56 -3.55 -56.56
CA THR A 18 49.82 -4.08 -55.40
C THR A 18 50.54 -3.59 -54.14
N GLN A 19 50.13 -2.42 -53.66
CA GLN A 19 50.52 -2.02 -52.32
C GLN A 19 50.07 -3.11 -51.36
N LEU A 20 51.00 -3.84 -50.78
CA LEU A 20 50.75 -4.66 -49.60
C LEU A 20 50.08 -3.75 -48.59
N PRO A 21 48.96 -4.20 -47.97
CA PRO A 21 48.32 -3.37 -46.98
C PRO A 21 49.31 -2.99 -45.88
N ALA A 22 49.41 -1.72 -45.59
CA ALA A 22 50.27 -1.22 -44.54
C ALA A 22 50.03 -2.02 -43.23
N GLU A 23 51.11 -2.29 -42.49
CA GLU A 23 51.02 -2.97 -41.20
C GLU A 23 50.98 -1.94 -40.07
N VAL A 24 50.16 -2.19 -39.04
CA VAL A 24 50.05 -1.36 -37.84
C VAL A 24 51.34 -1.41 -37.03
N THR A 25 51.84 -0.27 -36.58
CA THR A 25 53.09 -0.18 -35.75
C THR A 25 52.81 0.45 -34.36
N PRO A 26 52.04 -0.22 -33.49
CA PRO A 26 51.72 0.34 -32.17
C PRO A 26 52.99 0.42 -31.29
N GLN A 27 53.04 1.46 -30.43
CA GLN A 27 54.12 1.59 -29.43
C GLN A 27 53.76 0.78 -28.17
N THR A 28 52.49 0.81 -27.75
CA THR A 28 51.96 0.01 -26.64
C THR A 28 50.69 -0.73 -27.01
N VAL A 29 50.48 -1.89 -26.35
CA VAL A 29 49.29 -2.69 -26.46
C VAL A 29 48.79 -3.02 -25.04
N GLN A 30 47.51 -2.73 -24.78
CA GLN A 30 46.85 -3.05 -23.50
C GLN A 30 45.66 -3.90 -23.75
N TYR A 31 45.34 -4.78 -22.77
CA TYR A 31 44.23 -5.68 -22.82
C TYR A 31 43.28 -5.39 -21.64
N GLU A 32 42.03 -5.09 -21.91
CA GLU A 32 40.99 -4.83 -20.94
C GLU A 32 39.90 -5.88 -21.06
N VAL A 33 39.74 -6.74 -20.04
CA VAL A 33 38.68 -7.75 -19.99
C VAL A 33 37.35 -7.08 -19.67
N LYS A 34 36.35 -7.26 -20.53
CA LYS A 34 35.03 -6.71 -20.33
C LYS A 34 34.10 -7.72 -19.62
N PRO A 35 33.15 -7.30 -18.80
CA PRO A 35 32.15 -8.19 -18.19
C PRO A 35 31.02 -8.57 -19.16
N MET A 36 31.34 -8.80 -20.41
CA MET A 36 30.40 -9.01 -21.50
C MET A 36 30.89 -10.12 -22.44
N TYR A 37 29.94 -10.68 -23.21
CA TYR A 37 30.18 -11.73 -24.19
C TYR A 37 29.64 -11.32 -25.57
N GLY A 38 30.44 -11.45 -26.60
CA GLY A 38 30.02 -11.30 -27.99
C GLY A 38 29.77 -12.65 -28.68
N PHE A 39 29.21 -12.62 -29.88
CA PHE A 39 29.00 -13.84 -30.70
C PHE A 39 30.26 -14.19 -31.49
N ARG A 40 30.76 -15.37 -31.28
CA ARG A 40 31.83 -15.98 -32.07
C ARG A 40 31.29 -16.39 -33.45
N LYS A 41 32.18 -16.80 -34.35
CA LYS A 41 31.79 -17.30 -35.67
C LYS A 41 30.85 -18.51 -35.67
N ASP A 42 30.98 -19.35 -34.65
CA ASP A 42 30.14 -20.52 -34.38
C ASP A 42 28.85 -20.19 -33.62
N LYS A 43 28.52 -18.90 -33.47
CA LYS A 43 27.40 -18.38 -32.68
C LYS A 43 27.50 -18.64 -31.17
N ALA A 44 28.55 -19.31 -30.68
CA ALA A 44 28.77 -19.48 -29.24
C ALA A 44 29.23 -18.17 -28.59
N PRO A 45 28.88 -17.90 -27.29
CA PRO A 45 29.39 -16.74 -26.59
C PRO A 45 30.89 -16.82 -26.34
N GLY A 46 31.59 -15.68 -26.46
CA GLY A 46 33.00 -15.51 -26.10
C GLY A 46 33.19 -14.24 -25.30
N ARG A 47 33.98 -14.32 -24.19
CA ARG A 47 34.26 -13.17 -23.34
C ARG A 47 34.95 -12.08 -24.16
N ILE A 48 34.56 -10.83 -24.02
CA ILE A 48 35.16 -9.70 -24.75
C ILE A 48 36.40 -9.22 -24.03
N VAL A 49 37.46 -9.02 -24.83
CA VAL A 49 38.69 -8.31 -24.43
C VAL A 49 38.88 -7.12 -25.38
N ASN A 50 38.89 -5.92 -24.85
CA ASN A 50 39.29 -4.75 -25.61
C ASN A 50 40.83 -4.77 -25.76
N VAL A 51 41.27 -4.78 -26.99
CA VAL A 51 42.68 -4.64 -27.35
C VAL A 51 42.92 -3.20 -27.74
N LYS A 52 43.62 -2.45 -26.88
CA LYS A 52 43.94 -1.02 -27.06
C LYS A 52 45.33 -0.88 -27.62
N LEU A 53 45.46 -0.24 -28.73
CA LEU A 53 46.75 0.10 -29.39
C LEU A 53 46.95 1.61 -29.25
N GLN A 54 48.15 2.01 -28.88
CA GLN A 54 48.51 3.41 -28.71
C GLN A 54 49.87 3.73 -29.30
N GLY A 55 49.95 4.88 -29.93
CA GLY A 55 51.17 5.45 -30.57
C GLY A 55 51.50 4.77 -31.87
N GLY A 56 52.32 5.44 -32.69
CA GLY A 56 52.70 4.92 -33.98
C GLY A 56 51.61 5.06 -35.08
N ASP A 57 51.90 4.45 -36.25
CA ASP A 57 50.90 4.31 -37.30
C ASP A 57 49.96 3.16 -36.98
N LEU A 58 48.68 3.48 -36.82
CA LEU A 58 47.65 2.50 -36.50
C LEU A 58 46.78 2.17 -37.73
N SER A 59 47.22 2.50 -38.92
CA SER A 59 46.54 2.17 -40.17
C SER A 59 47.12 0.91 -40.82
N GLY A 60 46.37 -0.20 -40.83
CA GLY A 60 46.80 -1.46 -41.45
C GLY A 60 46.29 -2.73 -40.77
N LYS A 61 46.98 -3.83 -41.07
CA LYS A 61 46.62 -5.15 -40.58
C LYS A 61 47.39 -5.58 -39.35
N PHE A 62 46.74 -6.29 -38.44
CA PHE A 62 47.36 -7.04 -37.37
C PHE A 62 46.53 -8.27 -36.98
N THR A 63 47.10 -9.13 -36.16
CA THR A 63 46.46 -10.37 -35.70
C THR A 63 46.52 -10.45 -34.19
N VAL A 64 45.42 -10.78 -33.57
CA VAL A 64 45.33 -11.07 -32.11
C VAL A 64 45.08 -12.57 -31.91
N GLU A 65 45.80 -13.15 -30.99
CA GLU A 65 45.65 -14.54 -30.58
C GLU A 65 45.53 -14.63 -29.06
N ALA A 66 44.60 -15.45 -28.58
CA ALA A 66 44.44 -15.78 -27.16
C ALA A 66 44.62 -17.29 -26.96
N LYS A 67 45.35 -17.68 -25.90
CA LYS A 67 45.54 -19.05 -25.51
C LYS A 67 45.28 -19.26 -24.03
N CYS A 68 44.42 -20.21 -23.71
CA CYS A 68 44.10 -20.65 -22.35
C CYS A 68 44.15 -22.19 -22.29
N GLY A 69 45.25 -22.75 -21.77
CA GLY A 69 45.48 -24.21 -21.83
C GLY A 69 45.49 -24.72 -23.27
N SER A 70 44.61 -25.65 -23.58
CA SER A 70 44.41 -26.17 -24.94
C SER A 70 43.48 -25.33 -25.81
N LYS A 71 42.72 -24.41 -25.22
CA LYS A 71 41.80 -23.54 -25.93
C LYS A 71 42.54 -22.39 -26.62
N LYS A 72 42.19 -22.13 -27.89
CA LYS A 72 42.84 -21.11 -28.69
C LYS A 72 41.86 -20.39 -29.56
N GLU A 73 41.99 -19.04 -29.69
CA GLU A 73 41.26 -18.22 -30.65
C GLU A 73 42.19 -17.25 -31.35
N LYS A 74 41.93 -16.98 -32.66
CA LYS A 74 42.76 -16.10 -33.45
C LYS A 74 41.88 -15.27 -34.41
N LYS A 75 42.13 -13.95 -34.46
CA LYS A 75 41.39 -13.05 -35.36
C LYS A 75 42.34 -11.99 -35.94
N SER A 76 42.16 -11.71 -37.23
CA SER A 76 42.88 -10.63 -37.92
C SER A 76 41.96 -9.43 -38.05
N TYR A 77 42.58 -8.24 -37.88
CA TYR A 77 41.92 -6.96 -37.98
C TYR A 77 42.60 -6.10 -39.06
N ASN A 78 41.84 -5.21 -39.65
CA ASN A 78 42.33 -4.14 -40.50
C ASN A 78 41.71 -2.83 -40.00
N ILE A 79 42.52 -1.90 -39.52
CA ILE A 79 42.06 -0.66 -38.92
C ILE A 79 42.69 0.55 -39.63
N THR A 80 42.04 1.70 -39.45
CA THR A 80 42.57 3.01 -39.86
C THR A 80 42.46 3.94 -38.66
N GLY A 81 43.57 4.55 -38.24
CA GLY A 81 43.57 5.42 -37.08
C GLY A 81 44.91 6.07 -36.85
N GLU A 82 44.91 7.16 -36.10
CA GLU A 82 46.11 7.83 -35.61
C GLU A 82 46.07 7.94 -34.09
N GLY A 83 47.20 7.70 -33.41
CA GLY A 83 47.37 7.87 -31.98
C GLY A 83 46.78 6.80 -31.10
N GLU A 84 45.51 6.42 -31.22
CA GLU A 84 44.87 5.38 -30.42
C GLU A 84 43.79 4.63 -31.21
N SER A 85 43.75 3.33 -31.03
CA SER A 85 42.66 2.46 -31.60
C SER A 85 42.32 1.33 -30.64
N THR A 86 41.03 0.95 -30.58
CA THR A 86 40.53 -0.16 -29.76
C THR A 86 39.73 -1.11 -30.63
N VAL A 87 40.02 -2.42 -30.52
CA VAL A 87 39.21 -3.48 -31.14
C VAL A 87 38.72 -4.48 -30.11
N GLU A 88 37.55 -5.02 -30.32
CA GLU A 88 36.99 -6.09 -29.50
C GLU A 88 37.48 -7.45 -30.02
N PHE A 89 38.10 -8.24 -29.12
CA PHE A 89 38.52 -9.61 -29.36
C PHE A 89 37.72 -10.55 -28.48
N LEU A 90 37.28 -11.69 -29.04
CA LEU A 90 36.51 -12.69 -28.30
C LEU A 90 37.41 -13.83 -27.86
N LEU A 91 37.45 -14.12 -26.57
CA LEU A 91 38.15 -15.25 -26.03
C LEU A 91 37.59 -16.60 -26.47
N PRO A 92 38.32 -17.69 -26.37
CA PRO A 92 37.80 -19.02 -26.63
C PRO A 92 36.59 -19.35 -25.78
N LYS A 93 35.71 -20.20 -26.32
CA LYS A 93 34.49 -20.65 -25.64
C LYS A 93 34.77 -21.12 -24.19
N SER A 94 33.90 -20.70 -23.27
CA SER A 94 33.98 -21.05 -21.84
C SER A 94 35.22 -20.56 -21.09
N VAL A 95 35.95 -19.58 -21.62
CA VAL A 95 37.01 -18.90 -20.87
C VAL A 95 36.45 -17.79 -20.02
N GLY A 96 36.71 -17.82 -18.71
CA GLY A 96 36.26 -16.84 -17.73
C GLY A 96 34.72 -16.85 -17.52
N VAL A 97 34.05 -18.00 -17.73
CA VAL A 97 32.62 -18.20 -17.44
C VAL A 97 32.41 -18.78 -16.05
N ASP A 98 32.97 -19.98 -15.76
CA ASP A 98 32.69 -20.71 -14.55
C ASP A 98 33.75 -20.54 -13.47
N LYS A 99 34.89 -19.97 -13.82
CA LYS A 99 36.04 -19.72 -12.93
C LYS A 99 36.95 -18.65 -13.46
N ASP A 100 37.80 -18.12 -12.60
CA ASP A 100 38.94 -17.28 -12.99
C ASP A 100 39.97 -18.08 -13.81
N GLU A 101 40.40 -17.52 -14.92
CA GLU A 101 41.36 -18.14 -15.81
C GLU A 101 42.48 -17.16 -16.21
N THR A 102 43.63 -17.70 -16.55
CA THR A 102 44.74 -16.90 -17.08
C THR A 102 44.89 -17.15 -18.55
N VAL A 103 44.93 -16.07 -19.33
CA VAL A 103 44.97 -16.11 -20.81
C VAL A 103 46.27 -15.45 -21.30
N VAL A 104 46.96 -16.11 -22.16
CA VAL A 104 48.09 -15.51 -22.89
C VAL A 104 47.56 -14.87 -24.16
N MET A 105 47.71 -13.54 -24.22
CA MET A 105 47.34 -12.73 -25.38
C MET A 105 48.60 -12.46 -26.22
N THR A 106 48.48 -12.54 -27.52
CA THR A 106 49.58 -12.26 -28.45
C THR A 106 49.03 -11.42 -29.62
N LEU A 107 49.57 -10.25 -29.77
CA LEU A 107 49.33 -9.38 -30.96
C LEU A 107 50.53 -9.42 -31.88
N ARG A 108 50.35 -9.69 -33.17
CA ARG A 108 51.39 -9.64 -34.20
C ARG A 108 51.07 -8.56 -35.22
N ALA A 109 51.98 -7.62 -35.37
CA ALA A 109 51.89 -6.48 -36.26
C ALA A 109 53.28 -6.09 -36.74
N ASP A 110 53.51 -5.80 -37.98
CA ASP A 110 54.75 -5.37 -38.62
C ASP A 110 55.98 -6.20 -38.16
N GLY A 111 55.82 -7.56 -38.24
CA GLY A 111 56.87 -8.46 -37.79
C GLY A 111 57.19 -8.46 -36.30
N LYS A 112 56.52 -7.63 -35.50
CA LYS A 112 56.67 -7.57 -34.04
C LYS A 112 55.61 -8.40 -33.34
N GLU A 113 55.96 -8.92 -32.19
CA GLU A 113 55.05 -9.65 -31.31
C GLU A 113 54.93 -8.93 -29.96
N PHE A 114 53.71 -8.55 -29.58
CA PHE A 114 53.36 -8.06 -28.25
C PHE A 114 52.64 -9.19 -27.50
N ARG A 115 53.26 -9.68 -26.44
CA ARG A 115 52.75 -10.80 -25.67
C ARG A 115 52.54 -10.36 -24.23
N ASP A 116 51.37 -10.68 -23.66
CA ASP A 116 51.02 -10.41 -22.29
C ASP A 116 50.20 -11.57 -21.71
N THR A 117 50.15 -11.68 -20.40
CA THR A 117 49.38 -12.69 -19.68
C THR A 117 48.34 -11.98 -18.81
N ILE A 118 47.09 -12.09 -19.19
CA ILE A 118 46.01 -11.39 -18.50
C ILE A 118 45.20 -12.32 -17.61
N ALA A 119 44.74 -11.82 -16.47
CA ALA A 119 43.73 -12.44 -15.65
C ALA A 119 42.35 -12.18 -16.26
N VAL A 120 41.56 -13.25 -16.40
CA VAL A 120 40.17 -13.20 -16.85
C VAL A 120 39.29 -13.66 -15.70
N PRO A 121 38.75 -12.75 -14.89
CA PRO A 121 37.90 -13.12 -13.77
C PRO A 121 36.62 -13.75 -14.27
N GLN A 122 36.04 -14.64 -13.45
CA GLN A 122 34.76 -15.26 -13.69
C GLN A 122 33.67 -14.20 -13.90
N MET A 123 32.77 -14.48 -14.84
CA MET A 123 31.58 -13.67 -15.04
C MET A 123 30.43 -14.52 -15.54
N ARG A 124 29.33 -14.56 -14.80
CA ARG A 124 28.11 -15.26 -15.20
C ARG A 124 27.56 -14.68 -16.51
N GLN A 125 26.83 -15.51 -17.21
CA GLN A 125 26.10 -15.14 -18.43
C GLN A 125 24.71 -14.60 -18.05
N PHE A 126 24.66 -13.33 -17.63
CA PHE A 126 23.44 -12.72 -17.13
C PHE A 126 22.38 -12.52 -18.22
N THR A 127 21.11 -12.80 -17.85
CA THR A 127 19.94 -12.23 -18.53
C THR A 127 19.48 -11.01 -17.75
N VAL A 128 19.32 -9.89 -18.43
CA VAL A 128 18.84 -8.64 -17.86
C VAL A 128 17.37 -8.43 -18.27
N TYR A 129 16.50 -8.41 -17.28
CA TYR A 129 15.08 -8.09 -17.48
C TYR A 129 14.88 -6.59 -17.28
N LEU A 130 14.34 -5.91 -18.29
CA LEU A 130 13.96 -4.51 -18.23
C LEU A 130 12.46 -4.41 -17.98
N PHE A 131 12.11 -3.89 -16.83
CA PHE A 131 10.75 -3.51 -16.48
C PHE A 131 10.51 -2.08 -16.98
N ASN A 132 9.94 -1.96 -18.16
CA ASN A 132 9.70 -0.69 -18.83
C ASN A 132 8.36 -0.13 -18.39
N HIS A 133 8.38 1.00 -17.68
CA HIS A 133 7.20 1.61 -17.06
C HIS A 133 7.33 3.14 -16.96
N SER A 134 6.32 3.76 -16.40
CA SER A 134 6.35 5.13 -15.90
C SER A 134 5.70 5.12 -14.54
N HIS A 135 6.40 5.61 -13.50
CA HIS A 135 5.81 5.67 -12.17
C HIS A 135 4.54 6.52 -12.18
N VAL A 136 3.49 5.99 -11.52
CA VAL A 136 2.16 6.59 -11.49
C VAL A 136 1.93 7.26 -10.14
N ASP A 137 2.06 8.59 -10.14
CA ASP A 137 1.53 9.47 -9.11
C ASP A 137 0.23 10.08 -9.59
N ILE A 138 -0.85 9.97 -8.85
CA ILE A 138 -2.12 10.61 -9.22
C ILE A 138 -2.10 12.07 -8.76
N GLY A 139 -1.48 12.91 -9.55
CA GLY A 139 -1.10 14.28 -9.24
C GLY A 139 0.41 14.44 -9.09
N TYR A 140 0.89 14.97 -7.96
CA TYR A 140 2.27 15.17 -7.50
C TYR A 140 3.15 16.02 -8.43
N THR A 141 3.40 15.60 -9.66
CA THR A 141 4.28 16.30 -10.63
C THR A 141 3.53 17.26 -11.55
N ASN A 142 2.21 17.16 -11.60
CA ASN A 142 1.31 18.02 -12.37
C ASN A 142 -0.14 17.83 -11.88
N THR A 143 -1.07 18.62 -12.41
CA THR A 143 -2.50 18.44 -12.10
C THR A 143 -3.01 17.06 -12.50
N HIS A 144 -3.97 16.53 -11.77
CA HIS A 144 -4.57 15.21 -12.02
C HIS A 144 -5.01 15.02 -13.48
N LYS A 145 -5.60 16.04 -14.10
CA LYS A 145 -6.03 16.01 -15.51
C LYS A 145 -4.87 15.80 -16.49
N ASN A 146 -3.74 16.48 -16.24
CA ASN A 146 -2.56 16.36 -17.10
C ASN A 146 -1.91 14.99 -16.90
N ILE A 147 -1.83 14.50 -15.67
CA ILE A 147 -1.31 13.17 -15.35
C ILE A 147 -2.19 12.06 -15.95
N GLU A 148 -3.51 12.17 -15.82
CA GLU A 148 -4.43 11.24 -16.47
C GLU A 148 -4.22 11.22 -18.00
N THR A 149 -4.07 12.38 -18.61
CA THR A 149 -3.81 12.46 -20.06
C THR A 149 -2.49 11.81 -20.43
N LEU A 150 -1.44 12.05 -19.66
CA LEU A 150 -0.13 11.45 -19.87
C LEU A 150 -0.20 9.91 -19.83
N HIS A 151 -0.76 9.35 -18.78
CA HIS A 151 -0.80 7.90 -18.61
C HIS A 151 -1.75 7.21 -19.58
N LYS A 152 -2.87 7.83 -19.97
CA LYS A 152 -3.70 7.33 -21.08
C LYS A 152 -2.90 7.27 -22.39
N ASN A 153 -2.14 8.32 -22.69
CA ASN A 153 -1.29 8.35 -23.88
C ASN A 153 -0.18 7.29 -23.82
N ASN A 154 0.40 7.02 -22.64
CA ASN A 154 1.36 5.95 -22.46
C ASN A 154 0.76 4.58 -22.78
N VAL A 155 -0.49 4.31 -22.38
CA VAL A 155 -1.18 3.06 -22.73
C VAL A 155 -1.39 2.98 -24.25
N ILE A 156 -1.87 4.06 -24.90
CA ILE A 156 -2.07 4.10 -26.37
C ILE A 156 -0.75 3.88 -27.09
N GLU A 157 0.31 4.55 -26.69
CA GLU A 157 1.64 4.42 -27.28
C GLU A 157 2.23 3.03 -27.03
N GLY A 158 2.02 2.45 -25.85
CA GLY A 158 2.40 1.06 -25.55
C GLY A 158 1.73 0.06 -26.48
N MET A 159 0.42 0.22 -26.76
CA MET A 159 -0.30 -0.60 -27.74
C MET A 159 0.29 -0.47 -29.13
N ARG A 160 0.60 0.76 -29.58
CA ARG A 160 1.20 1.03 -30.90
C ARG A 160 2.58 0.39 -31.04
N LEU A 161 3.47 0.64 -30.07
CA LEU A 161 4.83 0.09 -30.07
C LEU A 161 4.85 -1.43 -29.94
N GLY A 162 3.95 -2.02 -29.14
CA GLY A 162 3.77 -3.46 -29.03
C GLY A 162 3.49 -4.08 -30.39
N HIS A 163 2.54 -3.50 -31.15
CA HIS A 163 2.20 -3.95 -32.49
C HIS A 163 3.36 -3.77 -33.49
N GLU A 164 4.03 -2.62 -33.48
CA GLU A 164 5.14 -2.34 -34.41
C GLU A 164 6.35 -3.26 -34.20
N THR A 165 6.55 -3.74 -32.99
CA THR A 165 7.71 -4.57 -32.60
C THR A 165 7.42 -6.06 -32.49
N GLU A 166 6.22 -6.53 -32.83
CA GLU A 166 5.83 -7.96 -32.77
C GLU A 166 6.83 -8.91 -33.43
N ASN A 167 7.42 -8.47 -34.55
CA ASN A 167 8.37 -9.26 -35.32
C ASN A 167 9.83 -9.02 -34.91
N TYR A 168 10.11 -8.29 -33.84
CA TYR A 168 11.47 -8.09 -33.33
C TYR A 168 12.00 -9.40 -32.70
N PRO A 169 13.34 -9.57 -32.64
CA PRO A 169 13.93 -10.72 -31.95
C PRO A 169 13.46 -10.84 -30.49
N ASP A 170 13.54 -12.07 -29.96
CA ASP A 170 13.19 -12.34 -28.55
C ASP A 170 13.88 -11.37 -27.60
N GLY A 171 13.11 -10.83 -26.67
CA GLY A 171 13.52 -9.82 -25.70
C GLY A 171 13.46 -8.38 -26.21
N ALA A 172 13.32 -8.13 -27.51
CA ALA A 172 13.23 -6.77 -28.07
C ALA A 172 11.81 -6.34 -28.44
N GLN A 173 10.80 -7.20 -28.25
CA GLN A 173 9.41 -6.80 -28.38
C GLN A 173 9.02 -5.86 -27.26
N MET A 174 8.22 -4.83 -27.57
CA MET A 174 7.73 -3.89 -26.58
C MET A 174 6.70 -4.54 -25.67
N VAL A 175 6.92 -4.43 -24.38
CA VAL A 175 5.94 -4.68 -23.32
C VAL A 175 5.84 -3.41 -22.49
N TRP A 176 4.66 -2.83 -22.41
CA TRP A 176 4.39 -1.69 -21.58
C TRP A 176 3.77 -2.13 -20.25
N ASN A 177 4.34 -1.69 -19.15
CA ASN A 177 3.87 -1.94 -17.79
C ASN A 177 3.27 -0.65 -17.21
N PRO A 178 1.94 -0.52 -17.14
CA PRO A 178 1.29 0.65 -16.55
C PRO A 178 1.45 0.78 -15.03
N GLU A 179 2.15 -0.15 -14.37
CA GLU A 179 2.32 -0.32 -12.91
C GLU A 179 1.04 -0.73 -12.18
N VAL A 180 -0.01 0.02 -12.41
CA VAL A 180 -1.33 -0.11 -11.78
C VAL A 180 -2.41 -0.01 -12.83
N THR A 181 -3.62 -0.43 -12.51
CA THR A 181 -4.69 -0.48 -13.52
C THR A 181 -5.45 0.84 -13.71
N TRP A 182 -5.20 1.85 -12.87
CA TRP A 182 -5.84 3.17 -13.00
C TRP A 182 -5.67 3.81 -14.39
N PRO A 183 -4.48 3.82 -15.05
CA PRO A 183 -4.33 4.35 -16.40
C PRO A 183 -5.21 3.65 -17.43
N ILE A 184 -5.31 2.33 -17.32
CA ILE A 184 -6.12 1.51 -18.24
C ILE A 184 -7.62 1.81 -18.01
N GLU A 185 -8.07 1.88 -16.75
CA GLU A 185 -9.46 2.21 -16.43
C GLU A 185 -9.84 3.61 -16.93
N ARG A 186 -8.96 4.60 -16.73
CA ARG A 186 -9.21 5.97 -17.21
C ARG A 186 -9.36 6.02 -18.75
N LEU A 187 -8.52 5.26 -19.47
CA LEU A 187 -8.64 5.14 -20.91
C LEU A 187 -9.92 4.37 -21.31
N TRP A 188 -10.19 3.24 -20.65
CA TRP A 188 -11.38 2.40 -20.86
C TRP A 188 -12.70 3.17 -20.73
N ASN A 189 -12.79 4.07 -19.72
CA ASN A 189 -13.99 4.84 -19.45
C ASN A 189 -14.12 6.08 -20.35
N SER A 190 -12.99 6.74 -20.67
CA SER A 190 -13.02 7.98 -21.46
C SER A 190 -13.06 7.76 -22.98
N GLN A 191 -12.62 6.59 -23.47
CA GLN A 191 -12.56 6.25 -24.89
C GLN A 191 -13.09 4.83 -25.12
N PRO A 192 -14.43 4.61 -25.03
CA PRO A 192 -15.04 3.30 -25.15
C PRO A 192 -14.75 2.56 -26.48
N GLU A 193 -14.46 3.31 -27.54
CA GLU A 193 -14.08 2.80 -28.84
C GLU A 193 -12.73 2.06 -28.85
N LEU A 194 -11.88 2.27 -27.86
CA LEU A 194 -10.59 1.59 -27.73
C LEU A 194 -10.65 0.30 -26.92
N ARG A 195 -11.79 -0.05 -26.34
CA ARG A 195 -11.91 -1.21 -25.42
C ARG A 195 -11.44 -2.53 -26.05
N ASP A 196 -11.87 -2.80 -27.27
CA ASP A 196 -11.45 -4.03 -27.99
C ASP A 196 -9.94 -4.02 -28.30
N SER A 197 -9.38 -2.85 -28.59
CA SER A 197 -7.94 -2.68 -28.82
C SER A 197 -7.14 -2.90 -27.55
N ILE A 198 -7.62 -2.40 -26.41
CA ILE A 198 -7.01 -2.61 -25.09
C ILE A 198 -7.01 -4.11 -24.75
N ILE A 199 -8.15 -4.80 -24.89
CA ILE A 199 -8.25 -6.24 -24.65
C ILE A 199 -7.29 -7.01 -25.56
N SER A 200 -7.24 -6.67 -26.84
CA SER A 200 -6.35 -7.31 -27.81
C SER A 200 -4.88 -7.11 -27.44
N ALA A 201 -4.49 -5.89 -27.07
CA ALA A 201 -3.11 -5.58 -26.67
C ALA A 201 -2.69 -6.33 -25.39
N ILE A 202 -3.58 -6.45 -24.42
CA ILE A 202 -3.34 -7.24 -23.20
C ILE A 202 -3.20 -8.72 -23.59
N LYS A 203 -4.10 -9.25 -24.41
CA LYS A 203 -4.09 -10.64 -24.88
C LYS A 203 -2.81 -11.00 -25.64
N LEU A 204 -2.27 -10.07 -26.43
CA LEU A 204 -1.02 -10.25 -27.18
C LEU A 204 0.23 -10.03 -26.30
N GLY A 205 0.09 -9.45 -25.12
CA GLY A 205 1.20 -9.16 -24.20
C GLY A 205 1.90 -7.83 -24.48
N HIS A 206 1.31 -6.94 -25.29
CA HIS A 206 1.83 -5.59 -25.53
C HIS A 206 1.65 -4.68 -24.31
N ILE A 207 0.56 -4.89 -23.56
CA ILE A 207 0.25 -4.22 -22.30
C ILE A 207 0.18 -5.27 -21.20
N ALA A 208 0.98 -5.10 -20.17
CA ALA A 208 0.88 -5.90 -18.94
C ALA A 208 -0.25 -5.39 -18.04
N VAL A 209 -0.81 -6.27 -17.22
CA VAL A 209 -1.80 -5.93 -16.20
C VAL A 209 -1.33 -6.48 -14.88
N ASP A 210 -0.96 -5.58 -13.96
CA ASP A 210 -0.69 -5.92 -12.57
C ASP A 210 -1.98 -5.82 -11.75
N ALA A 211 -2.02 -6.47 -10.58
CA ALA A 211 -3.27 -6.63 -9.83
C ALA A 211 -3.78 -5.31 -9.21
N SER A 212 -2.88 -4.45 -8.74
CA SER A 212 -3.23 -3.25 -8.00
C SER A 212 -3.91 -2.18 -8.87
N TYR A 213 -4.91 -1.49 -8.28
CA TYR A 213 -5.56 -0.36 -8.94
C TYR A 213 -4.71 0.91 -8.91
N VAL A 214 -4.08 1.20 -7.75
CA VAL A 214 -3.20 2.36 -7.51
C VAL A 214 -2.04 1.98 -6.59
N ASN A 215 -1.01 2.81 -6.50
CA ASN A 215 0.03 2.70 -5.48
C ASN A 215 -0.48 3.31 -4.16
N LEU A 216 -0.47 2.55 -3.06
CA LEU A 216 -1.03 3.00 -1.78
C LEU A 216 -0.32 2.38 -0.57
N ASN A 217 -0.47 3.03 0.59
CA ASN A 217 -0.06 2.43 1.86
C ASN A 217 -1.12 1.39 2.28
N THR A 218 -0.75 0.12 2.28
CA THR A 218 -1.67 -0.99 2.52
C THR A 218 -2.11 -1.12 3.98
N SER A 219 -1.29 -0.64 4.93
CA SER A 219 -1.61 -0.69 6.37
C SER A 219 -2.73 0.26 6.80
N ILE A 220 -3.08 1.25 5.96
CA ILE A 220 -4.21 2.15 6.22
C ILE A 220 -5.51 1.70 5.56
N CYS A 221 -5.46 0.67 4.73
CA CYS A 221 -6.66 0.14 4.06
C CYS A 221 -7.56 -0.61 5.04
N ALA A 222 -8.87 -0.50 4.84
CA ALA A 222 -9.82 -1.37 5.54
C ALA A 222 -9.77 -2.79 4.99
N ASP A 223 -10.26 -3.73 5.79
CA ASP A 223 -10.29 -5.14 5.42
C ASP A 223 -10.95 -5.37 4.04
N GLU A 224 -12.12 -4.81 3.80
CA GLU A 224 -12.85 -4.99 2.53
C GLU A 224 -12.29 -4.11 1.40
N GLU A 225 -11.71 -2.95 1.69
CA GLU A 225 -11.05 -2.09 0.70
C GLU A 225 -10.00 -2.84 -0.12
N LEU A 226 -9.24 -3.74 0.53
CA LEU A 226 -8.23 -4.55 -0.13
C LEU A 226 -8.81 -5.52 -1.17
N PHE A 227 -10.06 -5.95 -1.02
CA PHE A 227 -10.74 -6.76 -2.05
C PHE A 227 -11.23 -5.91 -3.23
N HIS A 228 -11.71 -4.71 -2.98
CA HIS A 228 -12.12 -3.78 -4.03
C HIS A 228 -10.93 -3.27 -4.87
N LEU A 229 -9.72 -3.24 -4.29
CA LEU A 229 -8.48 -2.84 -4.99
C LEU A 229 -8.22 -3.63 -6.27
N PHE A 230 -8.68 -4.88 -6.35
CA PHE A 230 -8.41 -5.80 -7.47
C PHE A 230 -9.57 -5.90 -8.48
N GLY A 231 -10.65 -5.16 -8.31
CA GLY A 231 -11.85 -5.30 -9.15
C GLY A 231 -11.62 -5.07 -10.64
N PHE A 232 -10.86 -4.04 -11.00
CA PHE A 232 -10.62 -3.72 -12.41
C PHE A 232 -9.59 -4.65 -13.06
N SER A 233 -8.56 -5.10 -12.35
CA SER A 233 -7.59 -6.08 -12.86
C SER A 233 -8.24 -7.43 -13.14
N ARG A 234 -9.14 -7.89 -12.26
CA ARG A 234 -9.97 -9.10 -12.50
C ARG A 234 -10.79 -8.99 -13.77
N LYS A 235 -11.45 -7.85 -13.97
CA LYS A 235 -12.21 -7.59 -15.21
C LYS A 235 -11.31 -7.67 -16.45
N MET A 236 -10.09 -7.15 -16.38
CA MET A 236 -9.15 -7.25 -17.50
C MET A 236 -8.68 -8.69 -17.72
N GLN A 237 -8.42 -9.44 -16.64
CA GLN A 237 -8.11 -10.88 -16.71
C GLN A 237 -9.23 -11.68 -17.38
N GLU A 238 -10.48 -11.51 -16.95
CA GLU A 238 -11.65 -12.20 -17.54
C GLU A 238 -11.79 -11.90 -19.03
N LEU A 239 -11.68 -10.64 -19.43
CA LEU A 239 -11.86 -10.22 -20.82
C LEU A 239 -10.70 -10.63 -21.74
N SER A 240 -9.47 -10.63 -21.24
CA SER A 240 -8.28 -10.93 -22.03
C SER A 240 -7.83 -12.39 -21.95
N GLY A 241 -8.14 -13.09 -20.85
CA GLY A 241 -7.62 -14.41 -20.53
C GLY A 241 -6.14 -14.42 -20.13
N LYS A 242 -5.59 -13.26 -19.72
CA LYS A 242 -4.22 -13.12 -19.21
C LYS A 242 -4.23 -12.99 -17.70
N ASP A 243 -3.25 -13.60 -17.04
CA ASP A 243 -3.11 -13.53 -15.59
C ASP A 243 -2.74 -12.11 -15.15
N ALA A 244 -3.42 -11.62 -14.10
CA ALA A 244 -3.10 -10.41 -13.35
C ALA A 244 -2.73 -10.84 -11.91
N ASP A 245 -1.68 -11.65 -11.79
CA ASP A 245 -1.31 -12.37 -10.58
C ASP A 245 -0.10 -11.78 -9.83
N VAL A 246 0.28 -10.54 -10.17
CA VAL A 246 1.33 -9.79 -9.49
C VAL A 246 0.73 -8.58 -8.82
N PHE A 247 0.90 -8.47 -7.50
CA PHE A 247 0.76 -7.20 -6.79
C PHE A 247 2.07 -6.44 -6.95
N ALA A 248 2.09 -5.45 -7.81
CA ALA A 248 3.23 -4.57 -8.00
C ALA A 248 3.02 -3.29 -7.20
N GLN A 249 4.04 -2.87 -6.44
CA GLN A 249 4.04 -1.63 -5.66
C GLN A 249 5.32 -0.85 -5.94
N PHE A 250 5.15 0.42 -6.23
CA PHE A 250 6.24 1.31 -6.61
C PHE A 250 6.34 2.46 -5.63
N ASP A 251 7.57 2.95 -5.43
CA ASP A 251 7.92 4.09 -4.60
C ASP A 251 7.80 3.82 -3.09
N ILE A 252 6.67 3.34 -2.60
CA ILE A 252 6.30 3.21 -1.20
C ILE A 252 7.17 2.16 -0.48
N PRO A 253 7.81 2.51 0.65
CA PRO A 253 8.62 1.58 1.44
C PRO A 253 7.77 0.86 2.50
N GLY A 254 7.52 -0.42 2.30
CA GLY A 254 6.75 -1.27 3.20
C GLY A 254 5.44 -1.75 2.59
N ILE A 255 4.92 -2.84 3.16
CA ILE A 255 3.64 -3.47 2.77
C ILE A 255 3.09 -4.20 4.00
N SER A 256 1.81 -4.02 4.34
CA SER A 256 1.18 -4.68 5.47
C SER A 256 1.16 -6.21 5.33
N TRP A 257 1.55 -6.90 6.39
CA TRP A 257 1.61 -8.38 6.45
C TRP A 257 0.28 -9.05 6.16
N GLY A 258 -0.82 -8.46 6.62
CA GLY A 258 -2.16 -9.00 6.38
C GLY A 258 -2.61 -8.95 4.91
N LEU A 259 -1.88 -8.27 4.03
CA LEU A 259 -2.13 -8.35 2.59
C LEU A 259 -1.84 -9.76 2.03
N VAL A 260 -0.92 -10.53 2.63
CA VAL A 260 -0.54 -11.86 2.12
C VAL A 260 -1.71 -12.82 2.01
N PRO A 261 -2.53 -13.05 3.06
CA PRO A 261 -3.70 -13.90 2.93
C PRO A 261 -4.75 -13.34 1.97
N VAL A 262 -4.90 -12.02 1.84
CA VAL A 262 -5.80 -11.40 0.84
C VAL A 262 -5.35 -11.74 -0.57
N LEU A 263 -4.07 -11.54 -0.89
CA LEU A 263 -3.50 -11.87 -2.21
C LEU A 263 -3.67 -13.35 -2.53
N ALA A 264 -3.30 -14.23 -1.58
CA ALA A 264 -3.44 -15.67 -1.75
C ALA A 264 -4.90 -16.10 -1.98
N ASN A 265 -5.87 -15.49 -1.28
CA ASN A 265 -7.30 -15.74 -1.47
C ASN A 265 -7.79 -15.25 -2.84
N GLN A 266 -7.20 -14.16 -3.35
CA GLN A 266 -7.50 -13.62 -4.68
C GLN A 266 -6.72 -14.32 -5.81
N GLY A 267 -5.88 -15.34 -5.49
CA GLY A 267 -5.02 -16.06 -6.43
C GLY A 267 -3.87 -15.23 -7.00
N ILE A 268 -3.57 -14.10 -6.38
CA ILE A 268 -2.40 -13.28 -6.68
C ILE A 268 -1.20 -13.96 -6.02
N LYS A 269 -0.25 -14.44 -6.82
CA LYS A 269 0.85 -15.30 -6.39
C LYS A 269 2.10 -14.54 -6.02
N TYR A 270 2.26 -13.34 -6.56
CA TYR A 270 3.52 -12.61 -6.60
C TYR A 270 3.37 -11.21 -6.04
N VAL A 271 4.39 -10.76 -5.35
CA VAL A 271 4.57 -9.37 -4.90
C VAL A 271 5.90 -8.85 -5.46
N MET A 272 5.84 -7.81 -6.27
CA MET A 272 7.01 -7.14 -6.80
C MET A 272 7.06 -5.70 -6.27
N SER A 273 8.02 -5.40 -5.40
CA SER A 273 8.16 -4.08 -4.78
C SER A 273 9.35 -3.34 -5.37
N TRP A 274 9.12 -2.17 -5.94
CA TRP A 274 10.13 -1.26 -6.43
C TRP A 274 10.17 0.00 -5.54
N THR A 275 10.95 -0.06 -4.49
CA THR A 275 10.95 0.92 -3.41
C THR A 275 11.77 2.16 -3.76
N ASN A 276 11.39 3.32 -3.24
CA ASN A 276 12.12 4.58 -3.32
C ASN A 276 13.61 4.42 -2.99
N GLY A 277 14.43 5.28 -3.60
CA GLY A 277 15.89 5.21 -3.50
C GLY A 277 16.49 5.71 -2.20
N GLY A 278 15.74 6.45 -1.35
CA GLY A 278 16.32 7.00 -0.13
C GLY A 278 15.55 8.11 0.57
N ASP A 279 14.30 8.42 0.18
CA ASP A 279 13.54 9.47 0.83
C ASP A 279 12.65 8.91 1.95
N ARG A 280 13.05 9.11 3.21
CA ARG A 280 12.32 8.65 4.42
C ARG A 280 11.99 7.16 4.40
N ILE A 281 12.93 6.34 3.95
CA ILE A 281 12.74 4.89 3.83
C ILE A 281 13.36 4.08 4.98
N GLY A 282 14.03 4.74 5.94
CA GLY A 282 14.70 4.06 7.03
C GLY A 282 15.60 2.92 6.52
N HIS A 283 15.28 1.71 6.92
CA HIS A 283 16.05 0.49 6.59
C HIS A 283 15.40 -0.37 5.50
N ALA A 284 14.35 0.12 4.84
CA ALA A 284 13.47 -0.65 3.96
C ALA A 284 14.18 -1.47 2.86
N ARG A 285 15.37 -1.05 2.42
CA ARG A 285 16.11 -1.74 1.36
C ARG A 285 17.26 -2.61 1.84
N GLU A 286 17.57 -2.58 3.13
CA GLU A 286 18.75 -3.26 3.67
C GLU A 286 18.70 -4.78 3.46
N GLY A 287 19.47 -5.25 2.49
CA GLY A 287 19.61 -6.68 2.18
C GLY A 287 18.42 -7.34 1.46
N LEU A 288 17.38 -6.58 1.07
CA LEU A 288 16.25 -7.08 0.30
C LEU A 288 16.46 -6.99 -1.22
N ASP A 289 17.20 -5.98 -1.68
CA ASP A 289 17.35 -5.71 -3.10
C ASP A 289 17.92 -6.91 -3.86
N GLY A 290 17.18 -7.37 -4.86
CA GLY A 290 17.54 -8.46 -5.73
C GLY A 290 17.47 -9.89 -5.15
N LYS A 291 16.93 -10.05 -3.93
CA LYS A 291 16.86 -11.36 -3.26
C LYS A 291 15.40 -11.79 -3.03
N PRO A 292 14.81 -12.57 -3.94
CA PRO A 292 13.44 -13.07 -3.78
C PRO A 292 13.34 -14.11 -2.65
N PHE A 293 12.12 -14.19 -2.04
CA PHE A 293 11.79 -15.15 -0.99
C PHE A 293 10.28 -15.42 -0.94
N TRP A 294 9.86 -16.51 -0.31
CA TRP A 294 8.47 -16.76 0.01
C TRP A 294 8.07 -15.99 1.27
N TRP A 295 7.11 -15.11 1.14
CA TRP A 295 6.54 -14.35 2.25
C TRP A 295 5.28 -15.04 2.75
N VAL A 296 5.31 -15.50 4.01
CA VAL A 296 4.20 -16.20 4.67
C VAL A 296 3.40 -15.20 5.51
N GLY A 297 2.08 -15.25 5.37
CA GLY A 297 1.13 -14.40 6.07
C GLY A 297 0.99 -14.71 7.57
N PRO A 298 0.23 -13.86 8.30
CA PRO A 298 -0.02 -14.06 9.73
C PRO A 298 -0.77 -15.36 10.05
N ASP A 299 -1.45 -15.95 9.09
CA ASP A 299 -2.11 -17.26 9.18
C ASP A 299 -1.15 -18.46 9.15
N GLY A 300 0.14 -18.22 8.97
CA GLY A 300 1.19 -19.23 8.88
C GLY A 300 1.04 -20.20 7.70
N LYS A 301 0.10 -19.96 6.79
CA LYS A 301 -0.27 -20.86 5.68
C LYS A 301 -0.25 -20.18 4.31
N SER A 302 -0.92 -19.05 4.19
CA SER A 302 -0.91 -18.27 2.97
C SER A 302 0.49 -17.76 2.66
N LYS A 303 0.91 -17.82 1.40
CA LYS A 303 2.22 -17.32 0.98
C LYS A 303 2.18 -16.73 -0.41
N VAL A 304 3.03 -15.75 -0.63
CA VAL A 304 3.30 -15.15 -1.94
C VAL A 304 4.81 -15.09 -2.18
N LEU A 305 5.23 -15.12 -3.42
CA LEU A 305 6.63 -14.90 -3.76
C LEU A 305 6.89 -13.39 -3.76
N PHE A 306 7.75 -12.93 -2.85
CA PHE A 306 8.16 -11.53 -2.74
C PHE A 306 9.49 -11.29 -3.43
N PHE A 307 9.58 -10.21 -4.18
CA PHE A 307 10.81 -9.77 -4.81
C PHE A 307 10.91 -8.25 -4.84
N GLN A 308 12.01 -7.72 -4.29
CA GLN A 308 12.37 -6.30 -4.36
C GLN A 308 13.64 -6.16 -5.21
N PRO A 309 13.53 -5.89 -6.52
CA PRO A 309 14.69 -5.83 -7.42
C PRO A 309 15.60 -4.61 -7.18
N GLY A 310 15.04 -3.52 -6.68
CA GLY A 310 15.79 -2.29 -6.44
C GLY A 310 14.93 -1.03 -6.46
N ASN A 311 15.51 0.08 -6.89
CA ASN A 311 14.83 1.37 -6.98
C ASN A 311 13.86 1.42 -8.18
N TYR A 312 12.68 2.03 -7.97
CA TYR A 312 11.66 2.21 -9.00
C TYR A 312 12.13 3.10 -10.17
N ALA A 313 13.05 4.02 -9.96
CA ALA A 313 13.53 4.99 -10.95
C ALA A 313 15.04 4.86 -11.18
N ASN A 314 15.47 3.85 -11.92
CA ASN A 314 16.89 3.52 -12.09
C ASN A 314 17.49 3.88 -13.44
N SER A 315 16.71 4.34 -14.40
CA SER A 315 17.20 4.47 -15.76
C SER A 315 17.36 5.92 -16.21
N GLY A 316 18.14 6.09 -17.24
CA GLY A 316 18.10 7.26 -18.09
C GLY A 316 17.15 7.04 -19.26
N SER A 317 16.87 8.06 -20.06
CA SER A 317 16.18 7.95 -21.34
C SER A 317 17.14 7.47 -22.41
N MET A 318 16.68 6.55 -23.30
CA MET A 318 17.39 6.16 -24.51
C MET A 318 16.98 6.99 -25.72
N GLY A 319 16.03 7.90 -25.55
CA GLY A 319 15.49 8.72 -26.62
C GLY A 319 16.52 9.49 -27.42
N LYS A 320 16.34 9.60 -28.72
CA LYS A 320 17.21 10.36 -29.63
C LYS A 320 17.36 11.83 -29.25
N GLY A 321 16.43 12.38 -28.49
CA GLY A 321 16.39 13.77 -28.04
C GLY A 321 16.62 14.00 -26.57
N GLY A 322 16.59 12.98 -25.72
CA GLY A 322 16.62 13.13 -24.27
C GLY A 322 15.46 13.96 -23.72
N GLU A 323 14.39 14.12 -24.46
CA GLU A 323 13.20 14.83 -24.06
C GLU A 323 12.40 13.93 -23.13
N THR A 324 12.61 14.17 -21.86
CA THR A 324 11.83 13.57 -20.78
C THR A 324 10.63 14.43 -20.56
N GLY A 325 9.66 14.68 -20.97
CA GLY A 325 8.49 15.54 -20.68
C GLY A 325 8.58 16.51 -19.50
N ARG A 326 9.74 16.62 -18.87
CA ARG A 326 10.04 17.53 -17.76
C ARG A 326 11.09 18.58 -18.16
N PRO A 327 10.67 19.73 -18.70
CA PRO A 327 11.59 20.79 -19.17
C PRO A 327 12.54 21.30 -18.07
N TRP A 328 12.11 21.25 -16.80
CA TRP A 328 12.90 21.76 -15.67
C TRP A 328 14.04 20.84 -15.21
N LEU A 329 14.01 19.55 -15.55
CA LEU A 329 15.12 18.64 -15.22
C LEU A 329 16.32 18.84 -16.13
N GLY A 330 16.21 19.74 -17.10
CA GLY A 330 17.20 19.97 -18.13
C GLY A 330 17.40 18.71 -18.97
N GLN A 331 17.57 18.86 -20.25
CA GLN A 331 18.00 17.75 -21.12
C GLN A 331 19.30 17.20 -20.54
N ARG A 332 19.21 16.20 -19.69
CA ARG A 332 20.41 15.44 -19.32
C ARG A 332 20.80 14.70 -20.58
N ASN A 333 21.81 15.22 -21.25
CA ASN A 333 22.37 14.82 -22.53
C ASN A 333 22.35 13.31 -22.79
N ALA A 334 21.17 12.69 -22.91
CA ALA A 334 21.00 11.29 -23.30
C ALA A 334 21.67 11.02 -24.66
N ALA A 335 21.67 11.99 -25.58
CA ALA A 335 22.38 11.90 -26.84
C ALA A 335 23.88 11.63 -26.75
N LYS A 336 24.52 11.86 -25.58
CA LYS A 336 25.96 11.60 -25.35
C LYS A 336 26.23 10.31 -24.58
N VAL A 337 25.18 9.58 -24.13
CA VAL A 337 25.33 8.37 -23.36
C VAL A 337 25.14 7.18 -24.30
N PRO A 338 26.14 6.31 -24.45
CA PRO A 338 25.97 5.08 -25.21
C PRO A 338 24.80 4.26 -24.63
N ARG A 339 23.91 3.78 -25.49
CA ARG A 339 22.72 3.00 -25.12
C ARG A 339 23.15 1.83 -24.22
N PHE A 340 22.42 1.63 -23.11
CA PHE A 340 22.65 0.59 -22.08
C PHE A 340 24.03 0.62 -21.37
N ILE A 341 24.92 1.52 -21.69
CA ILE A 341 26.20 1.58 -20.97
C ILE A 341 26.07 2.35 -19.66
N LYS A 342 25.17 3.34 -19.61
CA LYS A 342 24.95 4.15 -18.41
C LYS A 342 23.47 4.17 -18.06
N MET A 343 23.17 3.81 -16.84
CA MET A 343 21.84 3.79 -16.27
C MET A 343 21.76 4.63 -14.99
N GLY A 344 20.58 5.13 -14.69
CA GLY A 344 20.28 5.86 -13.47
C GLY A 344 20.73 7.31 -13.48
N TYR A 345 20.39 7.99 -12.40
CA TYR A 345 20.68 9.41 -12.15
C TYR A 345 22.13 9.80 -12.36
N ALA A 346 23.04 8.93 -11.94
CA ALA A 346 24.47 9.16 -11.99
C ALA A 346 25.12 8.68 -13.30
N ASN A 347 24.35 8.31 -14.32
CA ASN A 347 24.89 7.66 -15.52
C ASN A 347 25.74 6.41 -15.17
N VAL A 348 25.26 5.57 -14.28
CA VAL A 348 25.99 4.38 -13.84
C VAL A 348 26.03 3.35 -14.97
N ASP A 349 27.20 2.80 -15.23
CA ASP A 349 27.41 1.73 -16.18
C ASP A 349 26.76 0.43 -15.64
N PHE A 350 25.69 -0.07 -16.31
CA PHE A 350 24.99 -1.25 -15.85
C PHE A 350 25.87 -2.52 -15.89
N THR A 351 26.88 -2.58 -16.75
CA THR A 351 27.83 -3.71 -16.75
C THR A 351 28.69 -3.70 -15.49
N LYS A 352 28.91 -2.54 -14.88
CA LYS A 352 29.53 -2.39 -13.56
C LYS A 352 28.61 -2.95 -12.48
N GLN A 353 27.31 -2.66 -12.53
CA GLN A 353 26.33 -3.23 -11.59
C GLN A 353 26.30 -4.78 -11.68
N LEU A 354 26.32 -5.34 -12.89
CA LEU A 354 26.44 -6.80 -13.07
C LEU A 354 27.74 -7.36 -12.50
N THR A 355 28.84 -6.62 -12.59
CA THR A 355 30.12 -7.00 -11.98
C THR A 355 30.03 -6.97 -10.45
N GLU A 356 29.33 -5.99 -9.89
CA GLU A 356 29.06 -5.89 -8.44
C GLU A 356 28.21 -7.08 -7.99
N LEU A 357 27.14 -7.44 -8.73
CA LEU A 357 26.33 -8.64 -8.46
C LEU A 357 27.15 -9.92 -8.57
N GLN A 358 28.06 -10.03 -9.56
CA GLN A 358 28.97 -11.18 -9.71
C GLN A 358 29.87 -11.36 -8.49
N ASN A 359 30.36 -10.28 -7.91
CA ASN A 359 31.31 -10.27 -6.82
C ASN A 359 30.66 -10.26 -5.42
N SER A 360 29.33 -10.19 -5.35
CA SER A 360 28.55 -10.24 -4.11
C SER A 360 28.07 -11.65 -3.79
N ASP A 361 27.27 -11.79 -2.74
CA ASP A 361 26.57 -13.02 -2.36
C ASP A 361 25.29 -13.27 -3.20
N TYR A 362 25.11 -12.55 -4.30
CA TYR A 362 24.00 -12.73 -5.23
C TYR A 362 24.13 -14.02 -6.05
N PRO A 363 23.24 -15.04 -5.86
CA PRO A 363 23.46 -16.36 -6.43
C PRO A 363 22.89 -16.54 -7.84
N TYR A 364 22.12 -15.59 -8.34
CA TYR A 364 21.32 -15.76 -9.58
C TYR A 364 22.08 -15.31 -10.83
N ASP A 365 21.69 -15.82 -11.99
CA ASP A 365 22.22 -15.47 -13.30
C ASP A 365 21.30 -14.49 -14.08
N PHE A 366 20.43 -13.78 -13.37
CA PHE A 366 19.60 -12.73 -13.92
C PHE A 366 19.77 -11.44 -13.11
N ALA A 367 19.37 -10.34 -13.70
CA ALA A 367 19.22 -9.06 -13.02
C ALA A 367 17.97 -8.36 -13.53
N CYS A 368 17.29 -7.61 -12.66
CA CYS A 368 16.11 -6.81 -13.02
C CYS A 368 16.44 -5.34 -12.84
N PHE A 369 16.07 -4.55 -13.84
CA PHE A 369 16.19 -3.09 -13.78
C PHE A 369 14.87 -2.45 -14.17
N SER A 370 14.42 -1.47 -13.39
CA SER A 370 13.34 -0.61 -13.80
C SER A 370 13.82 0.30 -14.92
N TRP A 371 12.98 0.56 -15.90
CA TRP A 371 13.27 1.47 -16.98
C TRP A 371 12.25 2.61 -17.00
N THR A 372 12.46 3.57 -16.17
CA THR A 372 11.82 4.89 -16.18
C THR A 372 12.81 5.93 -15.74
N LEU A 373 12.70 7.15 -16.26
CA LEU A 373 13.61 8.21 -15.85
C LEU A 373 13.21 8.83 -14.51
N TRP A 374 11.90 8.95 -14.27
CA TRP A 374 11.32 9.69 -13.16
C TRP A 374 9.83 9.39 -13.01
N ASP A 375 9.15 10.06 -12.08
CA ASP A 375 7.71 10.00 -11.89
C ASP A 375 6.94 10.61 -13.06
N ASN A 376 5.84 10.00 -13.45
CA ASN A 376 4.93 10.51 -14.47
C ASN A 376 5.65 10.92 -15.79
N ASN A 377 6.40 9.99 -16.39
CA ASN A 377 7.10 10.25 -17.65
C ASN A 377 6.36 9.68 -18.87
N PRO A 378 6.57 10.27 -20.05
CA PRO A 378 6.22 9.61 -21.31
C PRO A 378 6.98 8.29 -21.47
N ILE A 379 6.39 7.37 -22.20
CA ILE A 379 7.01 6.11 -22.60
C ILE A 379 8.29 6.37 -23.42
N ASP A 380 9.34 5.60 -23.15
CA ASP A 380 10.56 5.62 -23.97
C ASP A 380 10.41 4.71 -25.18
N ALA A 381 10.10 5.30 -26.32
CA ALA A 381 9.81 4.56 -27.56
C ALA A 381 11.05 3.91 -28.19
N ASP A 382 12.27 4.28 -27.80
CA ASP A 382 13.52 3.80 -28.42
C ASP A 382 14.05 2.50 -27.78
N ILE A 383 13.45 2.03 -26.68
CA ILE A 383 13.90 0.84 -25.96
C ILE A 383 13.93 -0.41 -26.82
N PRO A 384 12.89 -0.74 -27.63
CA PRO A 384 12.91 -1.95 -28.44
C PRO A 384 14.07 -1.98 -29.45
N ASP A 385 14.32 -0.87 -30.12
CA ASP A 385 15.43 -0.73 -31.08
C ASP A 385 16.78 -0.89 -30.38
N ALA A 386 16.93 -0.26 -29.23
CA ALA A 386 18.16 -0.33 -28.46
C ALA A 386 18.44 -1.76 -27.95
N VAL A 387 17.41 -2.48 -27.48
CA VAL A 387 17.53 -3.88 -27.06
C VAL A 387 17.86 -4.77 -28.26
N LYS A 388 17.21 -4.57 -29.41
CA LYS A 388 17.51 -5.28 -30.65
C LYS A 388 18.97 -5.10 -31.08
N GLU A 389 19.45 -3.86 -31.19
CA GLU A 389 20.85 -3.54 -31.53
C GLU A 389 21.84 -4.19 -30.55
N TRP A 390 21.52 -4.19 -29.25
CA TRP A 390 22.33 -4.81 -28.23
C TRP A 390 22.40 -6.34 -28.39
N ASN A 391 21.26 -7.01 -28.49
CA ASN A 391 21.18 -8.46 -28.57
C ASN A 391 21.69 -9.01 -29.91
N GLU A 392 21.70 -8.22 -30.97
CA GLU A 392 22.36 -8.58 -32.24
C GLU A 392 23.89 -8.55 -32.11
N LYS A 393 24.44 -7.66 -31.28
CA LYS A 393 25.88 -7.48 -31.11
C LYS A 393 26.46 -8.35 -29.99
N TYR A 394 25.77 -8.45 -28.87
CA TYR A 394 26.24 -9.11 -27.68
C TYR A 394 25.40 -10.33 -27.32
N ALA A 395 26.07 -11.43 -26.96
CA ALA A 395 25.40 -12.64 -26.48
C ALA A 395 24.95 -12.53 -25.02
N TYR A 396 25.78 -11.88 -24.18
CA TYR A 396 25.48 -11.60 -22.75
C TYR A 396 26.14 -10.30 -22.30
N PRO A 397 25.51 -9.54 -21.37
CA PRO A 397 24.17 -9.84 -20.88
C PRO A 397 23.16 -9.83 -22.03
N HIS A 398 22.27 -10.82 -22.02
CA HIS A 398 21.11 -10.82 -22.88
C HIS A 398 20.04 -9.93 -22.25
N ILE A 399 19.49 -8.99 -23.02
CA ILE A 399 18.51 -8.03 -22.48
C ILE A 399 17.11 -8.42 -22.97
N LYS A 400 16.14 -8.36 -22.05
CA LYS A 400 14.75 -8.68 -22.32
C LYS A 400 13.80 -7.65 -21.73
N ILE A 401 12.99 -7.00 -22.54
CA ILE A 401 11.86 -6.19 -22.10
C ILE A 401 10.79 -7.14 -21.58
N SER A 402 10.31 -6.96 -20.34
CA SER A 402 9.46 -7.95 -19.67
C SER A 402 8.39 -7.31 -18.80
N SER A 403 7.33 -8.06 -18.53
CA SER A 403 6.32 -7.73 -17.52
C SER A 403 6.72 -8.25 -16.15
N ALA A 404 6.06 -7.72 -15.09
CA ALA A 404 6.21 -8.24 -13.72
C ALA A 404 5.84 -9.73 -13.65
N HIS A 405 4.75 -10.15 -14.29
CA HIS A 405 4.33 -11.55 -14.36
C HIS A 405 5.43 -12.45 -14.94
N GLU A 406 6.04 -12.06 -16.06
CA GLU A 406 7.08 -12.86 -16.71
C GLU A 406 8.34 -12.99 -15.83
N ILE A 407 8.75 -11.88 -15.17
CA ILE A 407 9.89 -11.88 -14.26
C ILE A 407 9.62 -12.78 -13.06
N MET A 408 8.47 -12.60 -12.40
CA MET A 408 8.13 -13.35 -11.18
C MET A 408 7.92 -14.83 -11.47
N LYS A 409 7.27 -15.17 -12.58
CA LYS A 409 7.11 -16.55 -13.03
C LYS A 409 8.44 -17.23 -13.32
N MET A 410 9.36 -16.53 -13.99
CA MET A 410 10.73 -17.04 -14.23
C MET A 410 11.46 -17.31 -12.90
N VAL A 411 11.33 -16.41 -11.91
CA VAL A 411 11.94 -16.59 -10.59
C VAL A 411 11.35 -17.81 -9.89
N ASP A 412 10.02 -17.95 -9.91
CA ASP A 412 9.31 -19.10 -9.31
C ASP A 412 9.72 -20.42 -9.96
N GLU A 413 9.63 -20.53 -11.29
CA GLU A 413 9.95 -21.75 -12.05
C GLU A 413 11.42 -22.19 -11.91
N ARG A 414 12.36 -21.23 -11.82
CA ARG A 414 13.81 -21.56 -11.77
C ARG A 414 14.36 -21.72 -10.36
N TYR A 415 13.81 -21.01 -9.40
CA TYR A 415 14.39 -20.88 -8.06
C TYR A 415 13.38 -21.13 -6.93
N GLY A 416 12.08 -21.16 -7.18
CA GLY A 416 11.01 -21.21 -6.18
C GLY A 416 11.21 -22.25 -5.09
N ASP A 417 11.64 -23.48 -5.44
CA ASP A 417 11.90 -24.55 -4.49
C ASP A 417 13.12 -24.30 -3.56
N LYS A 418 13.96 -23.33 -3.88
CA LYS A 418 15.22 -23.05 -3.16
C LYS A 418 15.20 -21.72 -2.42
N LEU A 419 14.14 -20.94 -2.59
CA LEU A 419 14.04 -19.63 -1.97
C LEU A 419 13.80 -19.75 -0.47
N PRO A 420 14.37 -18.84 0.33
CA PRO A 420 14.07 -18.79 1.77
C PRO A 420 12.60 -18.46 2.01
N VAL A 421 12.11 -18.81 3.19
CA VAL A 421 10.78 -18.49 3.67
C VAL A 421 10.90 -17.48 4.80
N VAL A 422 10.17 -16.37 4.68
CA VAL A 422 10.18 -15.25 5.63
C VAL A 422 8.75 -14.99 6.08
N SER A 423 8.54 -14.71 7.35
CA SER A 423 7.25 -14.29 7.94
C SER A 423 7.44 -12.98 8.68
N GLY A 424 6.37 -12.21 8.83
CA GLY A 424 6.35 -10.96 9.57
C GLY A 424 5.93 -9.77 8.73
N ASP A 425 5.68 -8.66 9.41
CA ASP A 425 5.20 -7.41 8.82
C ASP A 425 6.33 -6.57 8.24
N TYR A 426 6.11 -6.05 7.05
CA TYR A 426 6.98 -5.05 6.45
C TYR A 426 6.40 -3.65 6.70
N THR A 427 6.31 -3.26 7.98
CA THR A 427 5.68 -2.02 8.43
C THR A 427 6.12 -0.81 7.61
N GLU A 428 5.14 -0.11 7.10
CA GLU A 428 5.31 0.99 6.14
C GLU A 428 5.90 2.25 6.79
N TYR A 429 6.73 2.96 6.02
CA TYR A 429 7.37 4.20 6.45
C TYR A 429 6.55 5.45 6.13
N TRP A 430 5.80 5.47 5.02
CA TRP A 430 5.19 6.70 4.52
C TRP A 430 3.78 7.00 5.03
N THR A 431 3.31 6.21 5.98
CA THR A 431 2.02 6.46 6.65
C THR A 431 2.02 7.72 7.53
N ASP A 432 3.18 8.23 7.92
CA ASP A 432 3.30 9.43 8.76
C ASP A 432 2.71 10.69 8.11
N GLY A 433 2.72 10.78 6.79
CA GLY A 433 2.07 11.85 6.04
C GLY A 433 0.58 12.04 6.37
N LEU A 434 -0.12 11.00 6.80
CA LEU A 434 -1.53 11.07 7.19
C LEU A 434 -1.79 12.05 8.33
N GLY A 435 -0.83 12.22 9.22
CA GLY A 435 -0.91 13.17 10.33
C GLY A 435 -0.92 14.64 9.91
N THR A 436 -0.58 14.95 8.64
CA THR A 436 -0.62 16.30 8.08
C THR A 436 -1.98 16.69 7.51
N ALA A 437 -2.91 15.74 7.44
CA ALA A 437 -4.27 15.93 6.95
C ALA A 437 -5.27 15.14 7.81
N ALA A 438 -5.21 15.35 9.12
CA ALA A 438 -5.91 14.57 10.14
C ALA A 438 -7.43 14.51 9.92
N VAL A 439 -8.07 15.61 9.49
CA VAL A 439 -9.52 15.64 9.19
C VAL A 439 -9.88 14.71 8.04
N LEU A 440 -9.11 14.76 6.95
CA LEU A 440 -9.36 13.92 5.76
C LEU A 440 -9.07 12.44 6.06
N THR A 441 -8.04 12.18 6.85
CA THR A 441 -7.70 10.83 7.31
C THR A 441 -8.84 10.24 8.15
N ALA A 442 -9.37 10.99 9.11
CA ALA A 442 -10.51 10.58 9.93
C ALA A 442 -11.76 10.31 9.07
N ALA A 443 -12.10 11.23 8.17
CA ALA A 443 -13.24 11.08 7.26
C ALA A 443 -13.13 9.81 6.40
N ASN A 444 -11.95 9.50 5.87
CA ASN A 444 -11.72 8.28 5.08
C ASN A 444 -11.87 7.01 5.94
N ARG A 445 -11.36 7.01 7.16
CA ARG A 445 -11.51 5.88 8.09
C ARG A 445 -12.99 5.60 8.40
N HIS A 446 -13.76 6.63 8.72
CA HIS A 446 -15.20 6.50 8.97
C HIS A 446 -15.97 6.05 7.71
N SER A 447 -15.59 6.54 6.54
CA SER A 447 -16.20 6.12 5.28
C SER A 447 -15.99 4.63 4.98
N LYS A 448 -14.79 4.11 5.23
CA LYS A 448 -14.44 2.69 5.08
C LYS A 448 -15.34 1.79 5.95
N GLU A 449 -15.45 2.12 7.23
CA GLU A 449 -16.27 1.34 8.18
C GLU A 449 -17.76 1.44 7.84
N ARG A 450 -18.24 2.63 7.45
CA ARG A 450 -19.63 2.82 7.02
C ARG A 450 -19.96 2.03 5.76
N MET A 451 -19.02 1.92 4.80
CA MET A 451 -19.26 1.13 3.58
C MET A 451 -19.45 -0.36 3.86
N ILE A 452 -18.74 -0.91 4.85
CA ILE A 452 -18.96 -2.30 5.31
C ILE A 452 -20.39 -2.46 5.83
N GLN A 453 -20.88 -1.49 6.61
CA GLN A 453 -22.27 -1.47 7.09
C GLN A 453 -23.28 -1.32 5.93
N VAL A 454 -22.99 -0.45 4.96
CA VAL A 454 -23.83 -0.27 3.75
C VAL A 454 -23.98 -1.57 2.98
N GLU A 455 -22.88 -2.25 2.67
CA GLU A 455 -22.91 -3.51 1.91
C GLU A 455 -23.64 -4.61 2.69
N THR A 456 -23.42 -4.68 4.00
CA THR A 456 -24.12 -5.65 4.86
C THR A 456 -25.62 -5.38 4.87
N VAL A 457 -26.08 -4.17 5.14
CA VAL A 457 -27.52 -3.82 5.16
C VAL A 457 -28.15 -4.02 3.79
N ALA A 458 -27.48 -3.54 2.71
CA ALA A 458 -27.97 -3.76 1.35
C ALA A 458 -28.18 -5.25 1.05
N SER A 459 -27.27 -6.11 1.50
CA SER A 459 -27.35 -7.57 1.31
C SER A 459 -28.48 -8.20 2.11
N LEU A 460 -28.67 -7.79 3.37
CA LEU A 460 -29.78 -8.27 4.21
C LEU A 460 -31.14 -7.90 3.59
N LEU A 461 -31.24 -6.77 2.90
CA LEU A 461 -32.47 -6.33 2.23
C LEU A 461 -32.60 -6.89 0.81
N ALA A 462 -31.48 -7.16 0.10
CA ALA A 462 -31.49 -7.80 -1.22
C ALA A 462 -32.16 -9.17 -1.17
N ASP A 463 -31.93 -9.94 -0.11
CA ASP A 463 -32.61 -11.20 0.15
C ASP A 463 -34.12 -11.03 0.41
N GLN A 464 -34.59 -9.80 0.70
CA GLN A 464 -36.03 -9.46 0.78
C GLN A 464 -36.59 -8.88 -0.53
N GLY A 465 -35.78 -8.91 -1.60
CA GLY A 465 -36.17 -8.40 -2.92
C GLY A 465 -35.91 -6.91 -3.15
N VAL A 466 -35.14 -6.26 -2.29
CA VAL A 466 -34.68 -4.87 -2.48
C VAL A 466 -33.31 -4.90 -3.16
N PRO A 467 -33.17 -4.45 -4.41
CA PRO A 467 -31.85 -4.53 -5.10
C PRO A 467 -30.81 -3.62 -4.45
N ALA A 468 -29.60 -4.13 -4.28
CA ALA A 468 -28.46 -3.32 -3.79
C ALA A 468 -28.00 -2.30 -4.85
N PRO A 469 -27.64 -1.07 -4.48
CA PRO A 469 -27.15 -0.04 -5.41
C PRO A 469 -25.65 -0.27 -5.74
N ARG A 470 -25.31 -1.38 -6.40
CA ARG A 470 -23.96 -1.87 -6.61
C ARG A 470 -23.03 -0.86 -7.30
N THR A 471 -23.50 -0.19 -8.34
CA THR A 471 -22.69 0.79 -9.07
C THR A 471 -22.25 1.93 -8.16
N ASP A 472 -23.13 2.42 -7.30
CA ASP A 472 -22.83 3.51 -6.39
C ASP A 472 -21.95 3.05 -5.22
N ILE A 473 -22.11 1.80 -4.77
CA ILE A 473 -21.22 1.14 -3.80
C ILE A 473 -19.78 1.04 -4.37
N GLU A 474 -19.63 0.52 -5.59
CA GLU A 474 -18.32 0.43 -6.24
C GLU A 474 -17.67 1.81 -6.46
N GLU A 475 -18.47 2.80 -6.83
CA GLU A 475 -18.00 4.18 -7.00
C GLU A 475 -17.55 4.79 -5.66
N ALA A 476 -18.25 4.53 -4.56
CA ALA A 476 -17.84 4.98 -3.23
C ALA A 476 -16.50 4.33 -2.82
N TRP A 477 -16.34 3.03 -3.01
CA TRP A 477 -15.06 2.34 -2.77
C TRP A 477 -13.94 2.88 -3.66
N ARG A 478 -14.21 3.20 -4.90
CA ARG A 478 -13.23 3.82 -5.80
C ARG A 478 -12.73 5.16 -5.27
N HIS A 479 -13.61 6.02 -4.74
CA HIS A 479 -13.21 7.28 -4.10
C HIS A 479 -12.38 7.04 -2.84
N ILE A 480 -12.74 6.06 -2.02
CA ILE A 480 -11.97 5.66 -0.84
C ILE A 480 -10.54 5.23 -1.24
N ILE A 481 -10.39 4.37 -2.24
CA ILE A 481 -9.10 3.87 -2.72
C ILE A 481 -8.25 5.03 -3.30
N LEU A 482 -8.85 5.93 -4.09
CA LEU A 482 -8.16 7.12 -4.60
C LEU A 482 -7.74 8.08 -3.46
N GLY A 483 -8.51 8.14 -2.38
CA GLY A 483 -8.11 8.82 -1.15
C GLY A 483 -6.89 8.17 -0.49
N SER A 484 -6.82 6.85 -0.46
CA SER A 484 -5.71 6.07 0.12
C SER A 484 -4.46 6.02 -0.75
N GLU A 485 -4.54 6.44 -2.02
CA GLU A 485 -3.39 6.54 -2.94
C GLU A 485 -2.30 7.45 -2.35
N HIS A 486 -1.01 7.18 -2.62
CA HIS A 486 0.13 7.68 -1.85
C HIS A 486 0.52 9.15 -2.09
N THR A 487 -0.04 9.84 -3.09
CA THR A 487 0.35 11.22 -3.46
C THR A 487 -0.76 12.24 -3.20
N TRP A 488 -0.45 13.30 -2.44
CA TRP A 488 -1.46 14.23 -1.94
C TRP A 488 -1.32 15.65 -2.46
N CYS A 489 -0.07 16.14 -2.62
CA CYS A 489 0.25 17.49 -3.05
C CYS A 489 1.31 17.50 -4.14
N PHE A 490 1.69 18.72 -4.59
CA PHE A 490 2.73 18.94 -5.59
C PHE A 490 4.14 18.64 -5.05
N GLU A 491 5.05 18.20 -5.92
CA GLU A 491 6.45 17.90 -5.58
C GLU A 491 7.21 19.12 -5.02
N ASN A 492 6.82 20.34 -5.44
CA ASN A 492 7.34 21.58 -4.90
C ASN A 492 6.27 22.27 -4.04
N PRO A 493 6.28 22.11 -2.72
CA PRO A 493 5.25 22.67 -1.85
C PRO A 493 5.24 24.22 -1.81
N ASN A 494 6.29 24.88 -2.28
CA ASN A 494 6.36 26.33 -2.36
C ASN A 494 5.62 26.90 -3.60
N ASP A 495 5.21 26.06 -4.54
CA ASP A 495 4.34 26.44 -5.65
C ASP A 495 2.87 26.29 -5.24
N ALA A 496 2.32 27.33 -4.65
CA ALA A 496 0.95 27.31 -4.13
C ALA A 496 -0.09 26.97 -5.20
N TYR A 497 0.10 27.41 -6.44
CA TYR A 497 -0.85 27.13 -7.51
C TYR A 497 -1.01 25.65 -7.80
N PHE A 498 0.08 24.92 -7.98
CA PHE A 498 0.04 23.47 -8.21
C PHE A 498 -0.30 22.71 -6.94
N SER A 499 0.23 23.11 -5.80
CA SER A 499 -0.07 22.45 -4.51
C SER A 499 -1.57 22.52 -4.18
N ASP A 500 -2.20 23.68 -4.30
CA ASP A 500 -3.63 23.85 -4.05
C ASP A 500 -4.47 23.11 -5.09
N ALA A 501 -4.11 23.17 -6.38
CA ALA A 501 -4.82 22.48 -7.44
C ALA A 501 -4.83 20.95 -7.25
N ILE A 502 -3.70 20.37 -6.84
CA ILE A 502 -3.57 18.93 -6.59
C ILE A 502 -4.28 18.55 -5.31
N LEU A 503 -4.03 19.27 -4.21
CA LEU A 503 -4.66 18.99 -2.92
C LEU A 503 -6.19 19.08 -2.98
N ASN A 504 -6.75 20.04 -3.70
CA ASN A 504 -8.20 20.20 -3.83
C ASN A 504 -8.85 18.99 -4.52
N VAL A 505 -8.21 18.40 -5.53
CA VAL A 505 -8.71 17.16 -6.14
C VAL A 505 -8.58 16.00 -5.15
N LYS A 506 -7.46 15.89 -4.43
CA LYS A 506 -7.27 14.86 -3.41
C LYS A 506 -8.34 14.97 -2.31
N LYS A 507 -8.60 16.18 -1.80
CA LYS A 507 -9.69 16.45 -0.84
C LYS A 507 -11.04 15.96 -1.36
N SER A 508 -11.34 16.20 -2.65
CA SER A 508 -12.62 15.81 -3.23
C SER A 508 -12.84 14.29 -3.16
N TYR A 509 -11.80 13.47 -3.24
CA TYR A 509 -11.94 12.02 -3.07
C TYR A 509 -12.44 11.65 -1.67
N PHE A 510 -11.90 12.28 -0.64
CA PHE A 510 -12.31 12.06 0.75
C PHE A 510 -13.72 12.59 1.02
N GLU A 511 -14.00 13.82 0.58
CA GLU A 511 -15.30 14.47 0.73
C GLU A 511 -16.41 13.72 -0.03
N ASP A 512 -16.11 13.24 -1.24
CA ASP A 512 -17.03 12.42 -2.02
C ASP A 512 -17.23 11.03 -1.39
N ALA A 513 -16.18 10.42 -0.86
CA ALA A 513 -16.29 9.14 -0.14
C ALA A 513 -17.18 9.25 1.09
N GLU A 514 -17.01 10.31 1.89
CA GLU A 514 -17.84 10.57 3.06
C GLU A 514 -19.29 10.85 2.66
N LYS A 515 -19.52 11.77 1.73
CA LYS A 515 -20.85 12.12 1.24
C LYS A 515 -21.57 10.90 0.63
N ARG A 516 -20.89 10.12 -0.21
CA ARG A 516 -21.47 8.94 -0.85
C ARG A 516 -21.79 7.85 0.16
N SER A 517 -20.89 7.57 1.09
CA SER A 517 -21.13 6.53 2.10
C SER A 517 -22.31 6.88 3.02
N LEU A 518 -22.47 8.15 3.40
CA LEU A 518 -23.63 8.63 4.13
C LEU A 518 -24.91 8.51 3.30
N ALA A 519 -24.90 9.01 2.06
CA ALA A 519 -26.07 8.94 1.17
C ALA A 519 -26.47 7.48 0.86
N LEU A 520 -25.51 6.59 0.67
CA LEU A 520 -25.75 5.18 0.45
C LEU A 520 -26.34 4.50 1.68
N LEU A 521 -25.86 4.85 2.89
CA LEU A 521 -26.48 4.33 4.12
C LEU A 521 -27.95 4.74 4.21
N ASP A 522 -28.26 6.01 3.96
CA ASP A 522 -29.64 6.50 3.92
C ASP A 522 -30.47 5.81 2.82
N GLU A 523 -29.88 5.58 1.64
CA GLU A 523 -30.54 4.93 0.51
C GLU A 523 -30.88 3.47 0.82
N VAL A 524 -29.93 2.69 1.34
CA VAL A 524 -30.19 1.28 1.67
C VAL A 524 -31.13 1.12 2.86
N LEU A 525 -31.22 2.09 3.75
CA LEU A 525 -32.15 2.12 4.86
C LEU A 525 -33.55 2.63 4.48
N ALA A 526 -33.69 3.35 3.35
CA ALA A 526 -34.94 3.96 2.93
C ALA A 526 -36.12 2.98 2.82
N PRO A 527 -35.95 1.72 2.37
CA PRO A 527 -37.05 0.75 2.31
C PRO A 527 -37.62 0.36 3.66
N VAL A 528 -36.84 0.42 4.72
CA VAL A 528 -37.22 0.09 6.10
C VAL A 528 -37.51 1.34 6.95
N THR A 529 -37.32 2.51 6.40
CA THR A 529 -37.66 3.79 7.01
C THR A 529 -39.12 4.13 6.72
N ASP A 530 -39.88 4.55 7.72
CA ASP A 530 -41.29 4.93 7.57
C ASP A 530 -41.43 6.27 6.82
N LYS A 531 -41.56 6.18 5.50
CA LYS A 531 -41.75 7.35 4.62
C LYS A 531 -43.17 7.92 4.63
N ALA A 532 -44.13 7.21 5.26
CA ALA A 532 -45.54 7.61 5.23
C ALA A 532 -45.80 8.98 5.91
N ASN A 533 -44.85 9.46 6.69
CA ASN A 533 -44.88 10.75 7.36
C ASN A 533 -43.85 11.75 6.84
N GLY A 534 -43.35 11.55 5.65
CA GLY A 534 -42.26 12.32 5.03
C GLY A 534 -42.56 13.76 4.61
N ALA A 535 -43.47 14.42 5.24
CA ALA A 535 -43.50 15.83 5.33
C ALA A 535 -43.41 16.17 6.81
N PHE A 536 -42.19 16.12 7.28
CA PHE A 536 -41.94 16.57 8.62
C PHE A 536 -42.17 18.07 8.69
N GLY A 537 -43.29 18.47 9.22
CA GLY A 537 -43.59 19.81 9.73
C GLY A 537 -42.78 20.07 11.01
N PRO A 538 -42.90 21.17 11.70
CA PRO A 538 -42.06 21.48 12.87
C PRO A 538 -42.17 20.51 14.06
N TYR A 539 -42.75 19.31 13.85
CA TYR A 539 -42.97 18.25 14.85
C TYR A 539 -42.71 16.87 14.27
N ASP A 540 -41.56 16.65 13.71
CA ASP A 540 -41.36 15.56 12.80
C ASP A 540 -40.65 14.34 13.37
N GLY A 541 -41.07 13.87 14.52
CA GLY A 541 -40.93 12.48 14.85
C GLY A 541 -42.12 11.66 14.29
N PRO A 542 -42.01 10.35 14.07
CA PRO A 542 -43.09 9.49 13.69
C PRO A 542 -44.29 9.68 14.65
N ALA A 543 -45.51 9.66 14.14
CA ALA A 543 -46.68 9.87 14.97
C ALA A 543 -46.75 8.98 16.24
N GLU A 544 -45.92 7.96 16.30
CA GLU A 544 -45.78 6.99 17.40
C GLU A 544 -44.33 6.82 17.91
N GLY A 545 -43.32 7.58 17.40
CA GLY A 545 -41.97 7.58 17.96
C GLY A 545 -41.12 6.31 17.78
N GLY A 546 -41.49 5.43 16.82
CA GLY A 546 -40.79 4.15 16.65
C GLY A 546 -39.40 4.27 16.07
N VAL A 547 -38.48 3.48 16.60
CA VAL A 547 -37.07 3.40 16.22
C VAL A 547 -36.66 1.97 16.06
N THR A 548 -36.28 1.55 14.88
CA THR A 548 -35.68 0.23 14.66
C THR A 548 -34.17 0.34 14.71
N VAL A 549 -33.52 -0.44 15.56
CA VAL A 549 -32.07 -0.54 15.71
C VAL A 549 -31.60 -1.77 14.96
N ILE A 550 -30.55 -1.63 14.16
CA ILE A 550 -29.99 -2.64 13.28
C ILE A 550 -28.56 -2.96 13.71
N ASN A 551 -28.29 -4.23 13.91
CA ASN A 551 -26.94 -4.75 14.16
C ASN A 551 -26.37 -5.31 12.84
N THR A 552 -25.23 -4.79 12.41
CA THR A 552 -24.51 -5.22 11.20
C THR A 552 -23.42 -6.24 11.48
N HIS A 553 -23.25 -6.69 12.74
CA HIS A 553 -22.25 -7.69 13.13
C HIS A 553 -22.84 -9.11 13.18
N SER A 554 -21.93 -10.09 13.10
CA SER A 554 -22.29 -11.52 13.16
C SER A 554 -22.47 -12.07 14.57
N TRP A 555 -22.47 -11.20 15.59
CA TRP A 555 -22.73 -11.55 17.00
C TRP A 555 -23.76 -10.58 17.60
N PRO A 556 -24.52 -11.03 18.60
CA PRO A 556 -25.43 -10.14 19.31
C PRO A 556 -24.64 -9.10 20.12
N HIS A 557 -25.03 -7.85 20.07
CA HIS A 557 -24.49 -6.83 20.96
C HIS A 557 -25.49 -5.68 21.18
N GLY A 558 -25.35 -5.02 22.32
CA GLY A 558 -26.04 -3.79 22.66
C GLY A 558 -25.11 -2.59 22.53
N GLY A 559 -25.64 -1.40 22.65
CA GLY A 559 -24.83 -0.21 22.58
C GLY A 559 -25.65 1.06 22.67
N ILE A 560 -24.94 2.20 22.64
CA ILE A 560 -25.61 3.50 22.64
C ILE A 560 -26.15 3.82 21.24
N VAL A 561 -27.40 4.30 21.23
CA VAL A 561 -28.06 4.82 20.02
C VAL A 561 -28.33 6.30 20.28
N THR A 562 -27.95 7.14 19.32
CA THR A 562 -28.09 8.59 19.40
C THR A 562 -29.13 9.06 18.39
N LEU A 563 -30.23 9.64 18.87
CA LEU A 563 -31.28 10.21 18.05
C LEU A 563 -31.14 11.73 17.99
N PRO A 564 -31.05 12.31 16.81
CA PRO A 564 -31.13 13.77 16.63
C PRO A 564 -32.38 14.34 17.33
N TYR A 565 -32.30 15.59 17.79
CA TYR A 565 -33.44 16.24 18.45
C TYR A 565 -34.75 16.14 17.64
N LYS A 566 -34.69 16.34 16.32
CA LYS A 566 -35.83 16.25 15.43
C LYS A 566 -36.54 14.90 15.45
N GLU A 567 -35.77 13.81 15.60
CA GLU A 567 -36.28 12.43 15.62
C GLU A 567 -36.79 12.02 16.99
N SER A 568 -36.49 12.78 18.03
CA SER A 568 -36.78 12.44 19.43
C SER A 568 -37.60 13.51 20.18
N MET A 569 -38.26 14.43 19.46
CA MET A 569 -39.00 15.57 20.07
C MET A 569 -40.18 15.15 20.97
N ARG A 570 -40.66 13.89 20.86
CA ARG A 570 -41.80 13.40 21.63
C ARG A 570 -41.55 13.28 23.13
N GLY A 571 -40.34 13.07 23.54
CA GLY A 571 -40.01 12.92 24.95
C GLY A 571 -38.58 12.52 25.20
N ASN A 572 -38.26 12.27 26.46
CA ASN A 572 -36.94 11.90 26.92
C ASN A 572 -36.89 10.46 27.47
N ARG A 573 -37.94 9.64 27.16
CA ARG A 573 -38.06 8.29 27.63
C ARG A 573 -38.18 7.33 26.44
N VAL A 574 -37.52 6.18 26.54
CA VAL A 574 -37.53 5.14 25.48
C VAL A 574 -37.95 3.81 26.09
N VAL A 575 -38.86 3.11 25.40
CA VAL A 575 -39.31 1.79 25.80
C VAL A 575 -39.06 0.76 24.70
N ASP A 576 -38.81 -0.49 25.09
CA ASP A 576 -38.74 -1.63 24.15
C ASP A 576 -40.12 -2.11 23.70
N ASP A 577 -40.18 -3.10 22.81
CA ASP A 577 -41.45 -3.69 22.31
C ASP A 577 -42.31 -4.36 23.39
N SER A 578 -41.72 -4.72 24.53
CA SER A 578 -42.42 -5.26 25.69
C SER A 578 -42.99 -4.14 26.59
N GLY A 579 -42.68 -2.87 26.28
CA GLY A 579 -43.06 -1.71 27.08
C GLY A 579 -42.15 -1.46 28.29
N ASN A 580 -41.02 -2.18 28.38
CA ASN A 580 -40.03 -1.92 29.42
C ASN A 580 -39.22 -0.69 29.08
N GLU A 581 -38.99 0.16 30.06
CA GLU A 581 -38.15 1.35 29.88
C GLU A 581 -36.68 0.96 29.79
N VAL A 582 -35.98 1.49 28.78
CA VAL A 582 -34.51 1.37 28.65
C VAL A 582 -33.85 2.63 29.14
N LEU A 583 -32.60 2.49 29.57
CA LEU A 583 -31.81 3.60 30.09
C LEU A 583 -31.57 4.63 28.98
N CYS A 584 -31.96 5.87 29.21
CA CYS A 584 -31.92 6.95 28.22
C CYS A 584 -31.69 8.32 28.85
N GLN A 585 -31.22 9.28 28.03
CA GLN A 585 -30.89 10.63 28.48
C GLN A 585 -30.99 11.62 27.32
N ARG A 586 -31.57 12.81 27.59
CA ARG A 586 -31.44 13.98 26.72
C ARG A 586 -30.10 14.66 27.05
N LEU A 587 -29.19 14.71 26.08
CA LEU A 587 -27.91 15.39 26.25
C LEU A 587 -28.07 16.92 26.22
N ALA A 588 -27.07 17.62 26.76
CA ALA A 588 -27.02 19.06 26.69
C ALA A 588 -27.00 19.62 25.26
N SER A 589 -26.49 18.85 24.30
CA SER A 589 -26.54 19.14 22.86
C SER A 589 -27.96 19.07 22.25
N GLY A 590 -28.90 18.41 22.93
CA GLY A 590 -30.27 18.24 22.52
C GLY A 590 -30.61 16.86 21.96
N GLU A 591 -29.66 16.01 21.69
CA GLU A 591 -29.85 14.65 21.23
C GLU A 591 -30.42 13.75 22.34
N LEU A 592 -31.27 12.77 21.97
CA LEU A 592 -31.70 11.73 22.88
C LEU A 592 -30.84 10.48 22.67
N VAL A 593 -30.09 10.09 23.70
CA VAL A 593 -29.34 8.84 23.69
C VAL A 593 -30.06 7.78 24.52
N PHE A 594 -29.98 6.53 24.08
CA PHE A 594 -30.47 5.41 24.87
C PHE A 594 -29.56 4.18 24.71
N LEU A 595 -29.57 3.33 25.70
CA LEU A 595 -28.83 2.07 25.67
C LEU A 595 -29.73 0.98 25.08
N ALA A 596 -29.47 0.59 23.83
CA ALA A 596 -30.13 -0.53 23.21
C ALA A 596 -29.72 -1.86 23.87
N ASN A 597 -30.69 -2.72 24.11
CA ASN A 597 -30.46 -4.09 24.54
C ASN A 597 -29.67 -4.87 23.47
N GLU A 598 -29.20 -6.07 23.80
CA GLU A 598 -28.56 -6.93 22.81
C GLU A 598 -29.46 -7.12 21.57
N THR A 599 -29.01 -6.54 20.46
CA THR A 599 -29.63 -6.71 19.14
C THR A 599 -29.05 -7.97 18.50
N PRO A 600 -29.89 -8.89 17.98
CA PRO A 600 -29.41 -10.15 17.38
C PRO A 600 -28.40 -9.92 16.26
N ALA A 601 -27.53 -10.90 16.03
CA ALA A 601 -26.57 -10.89 14.91
C ALA A 601 -27.29 -10.65 13.58
N PHE A 602 -26.86 -9.69 12.79
CA PHE A 602 -27.50 -9.26 11.53
C PHE A 602 -29.03 -9.06 11.65
N GLY A 603 -29.45 -8.64 12.82
CA GLY A 603 -30.87 -8.55 13.19
C GLY A 603 -31.25 -7.15 13.63
N THR A 604 -32.49 -7.09 14.15
CA THR A 604 -33.11 -5.82 14.58
C THR A 604 -33.76 -5.95 15.94
N THR A 605 -33.81 -4.80 16.65
CA THR A 605 -34.66 -4.57 17.82
C THR A 605 -35.44 -3.28 17.60
N HIS A 606 -36.62 -3.20 18.22
CA HIS A 606 -37.46 -2.03 18.06
C HIS A 606 -37.72 -1.32 19.39
N TYR A 607 -37.81 0.01 19.34
CA TYR A 607 -38.02 0.89 20.48
C TYR A 607 -39.04 1.96 20.15
N THR A 608 -39.61 2.58 21.18
CA THR A 608 -40.50 3.71 21.03
C THR A 608 -40.09 4.85 21.95
N VAL A 609 -39.94 6.07 21.36
CA VAL A 609 -39.77 7.30 22.12
C VAL A 609 -41.09 7.77 22.64
N VAL A 610 -41.24 7.90 23.95
CA VAL A 610 -42.48 8.28 24.62
C VAL A 610 -42.29 9.53 25.50
N SER A 611 -43.39 10.18 25.88
CA SER A 611 -43.37 11.35 26.75
C SER A 611 -42.87 11.00 28.16
N GLY A 612 -42.31 11.99 28.85
CA GLY A 612 -41.74 11.85 30.17
C GLY A 612 -40.21 11.75 30.17
N ASP A 613 -39.64 11.65 31.35
CA ASP A 613 -38.21 11.51 31.57
C ASP A 613 -37.86 10.06 31.95
N CYS A 614 -36.59 9.68 31.74
CA CYS A 614 -36.07 8.39 32.12
C CYS A 614 -36.20 8.14 33.63
N SER A 615 -36.75 7.01 34.01
CA SER A 615 -36.92 6.61 35.41
C SER A 615 -36.06 5.41 35.83
N VAL A 616 -35.28 4.87 34.91
CA VAL A 616 -34.40 3.74 35.17
C VAL A 616 -33.30 4.15 36.14
N PRO A 617 -33.13 3.42 37.26
CA PRO A 617 -32.07 3.77 38.22
C PRO A 617 -30.69 3.61 37.60
N THR A 618 -29.78 4.50 37.99
CA THR A 618 -28.37 4.50 37.55
C THR A 618 -27.42 4.44 38.73
N SER A 619 -26.24 3.88 38.50
CA SER A 619 -25.09 3.92 39.41
C SER A 619 -24.07 4.99 39.02
N ASN A 620 -24.42 5.88 38.10
CA ASN A 620 -23.54 6.96 37.69
C ASN A 620 -23.25 7.93 38.79
N SER A 621 -21.99 8.32 38.89
CA SER A 621 -21.57 9.44 39.71
C SER A 621 -20.47 10.23 38.99
N VAL A 622 -20.53 11.56 39.10
CA VAL A 622 -19.56 12.46 38.47
C VAL A 622 -19.17 13.61 39.36
N SER A 623 -17.90 13.89 39.42
CA SER A 623 -17.29 15.11 39.93
C SER A 623 -16.21 15.58 38.99
N LYS A 624 -15.62 16.73 39.20
CA LYS A 624 -14.53 17.27 38.36
C LYS A 624 -13.26 16.40 38.36
N SER A 625 -13.09 15.52 39.35
CA SER A 625 -11.90 14.66 39.49
C SER A 625 -12.20 13.17 39.47
N GLU A 626 -13.46 12.77 39.37
CA GLU A 626 -13.84 11.36 39.40
C GLU A 626 -15.17 11.13 38.69
N ILE A 627 -15.20 10.10 37.86
CA ILE A 627 -16.40 9.58 37.18
C ILE A 627 -16.51 8.08 37.43
N SER A 628 -17.70 7.58 37.72
CA SER A 628 -18.01 6.16 37.81
C SER A 628 -19.37 5.86 37.22
N ASN A 629 -19.48 4.69 36.54
CA ASN A 629 -20.73 4.24 35.90
C ASN A 629 -21.27 2.90 36.45
N GLY A 630 -20.78 2.49 37.64
CA GLY A 630 -21.13 1.21 38.22
C GLY A 630 -20.24 0.03 37.82
N VAL A 631 -19.55 0.11 36.69
CA VAL A 631 -18.64 -0.94 36.15
C VAL A 631 -17.18 -0.49 36.23
N VAL A 632 -16.90 0.70 35.79
CA VAL A 632 -15.56 1.30 35.82
C VAL A 632 -15.56 2.63 36.57
N LYS A 633 -14.40 2.99 37.07
CA LYS A 633 -14.13 4.22 37.78
C LYS A 633 -12.87 4.89 37.25
N VAL A 634 -12.96 6.17 36.91
CA VAL A 634 -11.87 6.99 36.39
C VAL A 634 -11.59 8.17 37.32
N ASN A 635 -10.29 8.42 37.60
CA ASN A 635 -9.86 9.64 38.27
C ASN A 635 -9.08 10.54 37.30
N ILE A 636 -9.39 11.82 37.35
CA ILE A 636 -8.77 12.89 36.54
C ILE A 636 -8.00 13.81 37.48
N ASP A 637 -6.73 14.05 37.19
CA ASP A 637 -5.92 15.02 37.89
C ASP A 637 -6.35 16.44 37.53
N THR A 638 -6.72 17.22 38.52
CA THR A 638 -7.26 18.58 38.32
C THR A 638 -6.20 19.63 37.96
N VAL A 639 -4.92 19.28 38.02
CA VAL A 639 -3.80 20.16 37.67
C VAL A 639 -3.37 19.93 36.23
N THR A 640 -3.27 18.66 35.84
CA THR A 640 -2.79 18.26 34.49
C THR A 640 -3.91 17.87 33.51
N GLY A 641 -5.13 17.62 34.03
CA GLY A 641 -6.24 17.10 33.21
C GLY A 641 -6.06 15.67 32.73
N ASN A 642 -5.02 14.98 33.16
CA ASN A 642 -4.74 13.60 32.71
C ASN A 642 -5.55 12.59 33.53
N ILE A 643 -5.83 11.43 32.92
CA ILE A 643 -6.39 10.30 33.64
C ILE A 643 -5.28 9.65 34.48
N THR A 644 -5.45 9.57 35.79
CA THR A 644 -4.46 9.00 36.74
C THR A 644 -4.88 7.65 37.27
N SER A 645 -6.16 7.29 37.14
CA SER A 645 -6.67 6.00 37.57
C SER A 645 -7.78 5.52 36.65
N LEU A 646 -7.71 4.25 36.32
CA LEU A 646 -8.79 3.48 35.70
C LEU A 646 -8.90 2.18 36.48
N ARG A 647 -10.06 1.90 37.07
CA ARG A 647 -10.31 0.69 37.83
C ARG A 647 -11.63 0.05 37.47
N ILE A 648 -11.68 -1.27 37.49
CA ILE A 648 -12.94 -2.03 37.47
C ILE A 648 -13.52 -1.97 38.88
N ASN A 649 -14.79 -1.68 39.00
CA ASN A 649 -15.47 -1.61 40.29
C ASN A 649 -15.33 -2.94 41.05
N GLY A 650 -14.99 -2.83 42.35
CA GLY A 650 -14.70 -4.00 43.18
C GLY A 650 -13.26 -4.51 43.10
N SER A 651 -12.42 -3.88 42.26
CA SER A 651 -10.98 -4.15 42.18
C SER A 651 -10.15 -2.97 42.66
N ASP A 652 -9.08 -3.24 43.40
CA ASP A 652 -8.10 -2.24 43.81
C ASP A 652 -7.03 -1.99 42.76
N TYR A 653 -7.02 -2.80 41.67
CA TYR A 653 -6.01 -2.68 40.62
C TYR A 653 -6.23 -1.41 39.82
N ASN A 654 -5.19 -0.58 39.68
CA ASN A 654 -5.19 0.59 38.82
C ASN A 654 -4.49 0.28 37.50
N TYR A 655 -5.21 0.35 36.38
CA TYR A 655 -4.69 0.10 35.03
C TYR A 655 -3.81 1.23 34.48
N ILE A 656 -3.73 2.40 35.16
CA ILE A 656 -2.90 3.52 34.71
C ILE A 656 -1.63 3.58 35.57
N ASN A 657 -0.47 3.76 34.91
CA ASN A 657 0.82 3.95 35.58
C ASN A 657 1.11 5.43 35.80
N LYS A 658 1.67 6.14 34.84
CA LYS A 658 2.02 7.56 34.98
C LYS A 658 0.91 8.51 34.52
N GLY A 659 0.01 8.05 33.66
CA GLY A 659 -1.11 8.84 33.17
C GLY A 659 -1.58 8.35 31.79
N ALA A 660 -2.83 8.68 31.48
CA ALA A 660 -3.39 8.43 30.16
C ALA A 660 -4.07 9.70 29.64
N ASN A 661 -4.19 9.79 28.32
CA ASN A 661 -4.68 10.97 27.61
C ASN A 661 -3.82 12.22 27.85
N GLN A 662 -2.50 12.04 27.89
CA GLN A 662 -1.53 13.13 28.11
C GLN A 662 -1.30 13.86 26.80
N PHE A 663 -1.58 15.16 26.74
CA PHE A 663 -1.23 15.98 25.59
C PHE A 663 0.28 16.24 25.56
N VAL A 664 0.90 16.04 24.39
CA VAL A 664 2.32 16.31 24.15
C VAL A 664 2.48 17.01 22.82
N TRP A 665 3.13 18.18 22.84
CA TRP A 665 3.58 18.90 21.66
C TRP A 665 5.11 18.85 21.56
N LEU A 666 5.64 18.66 20.37
CA LEU A 666 7.07 18.62 20.09
C LEU A 666 7.41 19.43 18.83
N PRO A 667 8.46 20.29 18.87
CA PRO A 667 9.08 20.74 17.62
C PRO A 667 9.82 19.57 16.98
N ALA A 668 9.87 19.54 15.65
CA ALA A 668 10.51 18.44 14.93
C ALA A 668 11.99 18.29 15.29
N ASN A 669 12.45 17.04 15.30
CA ASN A 669 13.83 16.63 15.61
C ASN A 669 14.29 17.06 17.03
N ALA A 670 13.38 17.41 17.93
CA ALA A 670 13.68 17.75 19.31
C ALA A 670 13.06 16.74 20.28
N ASP A 671 13.64 16.59 21.47
CA ASP A 671 13.17 15.71 22.53
C ASP A 671 12.84 16.50 23.80
N GLU A 672 12.21 17.65 23.62
CA GLU A 672 11.77 18.52 24.73
C GLU A 672 10.24 18.66 24.69
N PRO A 673 9.49 17.67 25.19
CA PRO A 673 8.03 17.66 25.13
C PRO A 673 7.44 18.82 25.96
N GLN A 674 6.44 19.47 25.40
CA GLN A 674 5.63 20.46 26.08
C GLN A 674 4.22 19.94 26.29
N THR A 675 3.72 20.08 27.51
CA THR A 675 2.36 19.71 27.91
C THR A 675 1.46 20.93 27.88
N ASP A 676 0.16 20.68 27.98
CA ASP A 676 -0.85 21.71 28.10
C ASP A 676 -0.94 22.26 29.53
N LYS A 677 -1.65 23.39 29.67
CA LYS A 677 -1.97 24.04 30.92
C LYS A 677 -3.48 24.11 31.09
N VAL A 678 -4.00 23.43 32.11
CA VAL A 678 -5.43 23.41 32.40
C VAL A 678 -5.94 24.81 32.72
N VAL A 679 -7.03 25.21 32.04
CA VAL A 679 -7.77 26.48 32.30
C VAL A 679 -9.02 26.20 33.10
N SER A 680 -9.82 25.19 32.71
CA SER A 680 -11.01 24.80 33.46
C SER A 680 -11.26 23.29 33.36
N ILE A 681 -11.99 22.78 34.35
CA ILE A 681 -12.57 21.43 34.32
C ILE A 681 -14.05 21.58 34.63
N ASP A 682 -14.90 21.08 33.75
CA ASP A 682 -16.34 21.23 33.83
C ASP A 682 -17.05 19.87 33.64
N ILE A 683 -18.13 19.67 34.39
CA ILE A 683 -19.02 18.55 34.20
C ILE A 683 -19.97 18.95 33.06
N THR A 684 -19.82 18.32 31.91
CA THR A 684 -20.59 18.64 30.70
C THR A 684 -21.82 17.77 30.54
N GLU A 685 -21.78 16.53 31.07
CA GLU A 685 -22.98 15.67 31.19
C GLU A 685 -23.02 15.05 32.59
N ASN A 686 -24.23 15.04 33.18
CA ASN A 686 -24.51 14.43 34.47
C ASN A 686 -25.92 13.85 34.48
N GLY A 687 -26.08 12.75 33.79
CA GLY A 687 -27.38 12.13 33.66
C GLY A 687 -27.39 10.65 33.93
N PRO A 688 -28.54 9.99 33.80
CA PRO A 688 -28.68 8.58 34.16
C PRO A 688 -27.89 7.64 33.23
N LEU A 689 -27.69 8.01 31.96
CA LEU A 689 -26.98 7.19 31.00
C LEU A 689 -25.55 7.66 30.78
N VAL A 690 -25.33 8.96 30.65
CA VAL A 690 -24.03 9.57 30.29
C VAL A 690 -23.55 10.47 31.39
N SER A 691 -22.29 10.30 31.79
CA SER A 691 -21.55 11.22 32.60
C SER A 691 -20.30 11.66 31.88
N GLU A 692 -20.00 12.97 31.83
CA GLU A 692 -18.85 13.52 31.12
C GLU A 692 -18.19 14.65 31.86
N VAL A 693 -16.85 14.65 31.86
CA VAL A 693 -16.01 15.75 32.32
C VAL A 693 -15.15 16.26 31.19
N THR A 694 -15.15 17.55 30.97
CA THR A 694 -14.35 18.20 29.90
C THR A 694 -13.29 19.10 30.56
N VAL A 695 -12.04 18.90 30.16
CA VAL A 695 -10.87 19.70 30.50
C VAL A 695 -10.58 20.64 29.35
N THR A 696 -10.59 21.96 29.64
CA THR A 696 -10.18 22.99 28.68
C THR A 696 -8.78 23.45 29.02
N SER A 697 -7.89 23.53 28.04
CA SER A 697 -6.48 23.87 28.26
C SER A 697 -5.94 24.86 27.22
N GLU A 698 -4.93 25.63 27.66
CA GLU A 698 -3.98 26.31 26.75
C GLU A 698 -2.92 25.30 26.35
N ALA A 699 -2.69 25.17 25.04
CA ALA A 699 -1.74 24.21 24.47
C ALA A 699 -0.95 24.83 23.32
N ARG A 700 0.35 24.53 23.29
CA ARG A 700 1.19 25.00 22.18
C ARG A 700 0.73 24.42 20.83
N GLY A 701 0.82 25.22 19.77
CA GLY A 701 0.37 24.84 18.42
C GLY A 701 -1.15 24.85 18.23
N CYS A 702 -1.91 25.20 19.30
CA CYS A 702 -3.37 25.19 19.29
C CYS A 702 -3.95 26.57 19.65
N ASN A 703 -5.09 26.92 19.07
CA ASN A 703 -5.95 28.03 19.52
C ASN A 703 -6.71 27.62 20.78
N SER A 704 -7.12 26.36 20.87
CA SER A 704 -7.74 25.75 22.02
C SER A 704 -7.54 24.23 22.01
N LEU A 705 -7.55 23.64 23.20
CA LEU A 705 -7.58 22.18 23.40
C LEU A 705 -8.69 21.86 24.40
N THR A 706 -9.58 20.94 24.05
CA THR A 706 -10.52 20.33 24.98
C THR A 706 -10.34 18.83 25.00
N ARG A 707 -10.32 18.23 26.21
CA ARG A 707 -10.20 16.78 26.41
C ARG A 707 -11.37 16.31 27.25
N SER A 708 -12.29 15.55 26.66
CA SER A 708 -13.47 15.02 27.36
C SER A 708 -13.26 13.55 27.73
N VAL A 709 -13.69 13.21 28.92
CA VAL A 709 -13.75 11.84 29.44
C VAL A 709 -15.21 11.54 29.74
N ARG A 710 -15.78 10.52 29.06
CA ARG A 710 -17.16 10.12 29.16
C ARG A 710 -17.29 8.67 29.61
N LEU A 711 -18.25 8.39 30.46
CA LEU A 711 -18.69 7.04 30.81
C LEU A 711 -20.17 6.84 30.47
N ILE A 712 -20.47 5.67 29.92
CA ILE A 712 -21.82 5.19 29.64
C ILE A 712 -22.23 4.23 30.77
N ALA A 713 -23.39 4.41 31.36
CA ALA A 713 -23.86 3.56 32.45
C ALA A 713 -23.83 2.07 32.08
N GLY A 714 -23.25 1.27 32.94
CA GLY A 714 -23.17 -0.18 32.75
C GLY A 714 -22.16 -0.67 31.72
N GLN A 715 -21.47 0.22 31.00
CA GLN A 715 -20.47 -0.18 30.00
C GLN A 715 -19.05 -0.30 30.58
N PRO A 716 -18.26 -1.30 30.15
CA PRO A 716 -16.95 -1.56 30.74
C PRO A 716 -15.81 -0.71 30.17
N TRP A 717 -16.08 0.32 29.39
CA TRP A 717 -15.05 1.14 28.74
C TRP A 717 -15.19 2.62 29.06
N VAL A 718 -14.12 3.35 28.77
CA VAL A 718 -14.00 4.80 28.84
C VAL A 718 -13.98 5.37 27.44
N GLU A 719 -14.78 6.39 27.17
CA GLU A 719 -14.74 7.17 25.96
C GLU A 719 -13.94 8.45 26.18
N ILE A 720 -13.07 8.77 25.25
CA ILE A 720 -12.24 9.97 25.25
C ILE A 720 -12.44 10.70 23.92
N SER A 721 -12.62 12.02 24.00
CA SER A 721 -12.69 12.89 22.84
C SER A 721 -11.80 14.11 23.03
N ASN A 722 -10.76 14.25 22.20
CA ASN A 722 -9.81 15.35 22.27
C ASN A 722 -10.00 16.26 21.06
N THR A 723 -10.52 17.45 21.26
CA THR A 723 -10.70 18.44 20.18
C THR A 723 -9.56 19.44 20.22
N VAL A 724 -8.78 19.45 19.16
CA VAL A 724 -7.69 20.37 18.88
C VAL A 724 -8.17 21.43 17.88
N ASP A 725 -8.09 22.70 18.23
CA ASP A 725 -8.21 23.81 17.27
C ASP A 725 -6.80 24.21 16.85
N LYS A 726 -6.30 23.62 15.77
CA LYS A 726 -4.91 23.69 15.34
C LYS A 726 -4.57 25.05 14.72
N GLN A 727 -3.44 25.60 15.12
CA GLN A 727 -2.88 26.80 14.48
C GLN A 727 -2.13 26.42 13.20
N ALA A 728 -2.33 27.19 12.13
CA ALA A 728 -1.51 27.04 10.93
C ALA A 728 -0.05 27.40 11.24
N THR A 729 0.88 26.54 10.83
CA THR A 729 2.31 26.81 10.92
C THR A 729 3.07 25.99 9.87
N PRO A 730 4.05 26.58 9.17
CA PRO A 730 4.99 25.86 8.33
C PRO A 730 6.14 25.25 9.17
N ASP A 731 6.31 25.68 10.43
CA ASP A 731 7.32 25.12 11.33
C ASP A 731 6.97 23.65 11.61
N LYS A 732 7.98 22.78 11.52
CA LYS A 732 7.77 21.34 11.69
C LYS A 732 7.52 20.99 13.14
N GLU A 733 6.36 20.39 13.40
CA GLU A 733 5.92 20.05 14.75
C GLU A 733 5.01 18.81 14.77
N SER A 734 4.78 18.27 15.95
CA SER A 734 3.86 17.15 16.16
C SER A 734 3.04 17.27 17.43
N ILE A 735 1.85 16.65 17.40
CA ILE A 735 0.95 16.50 18.55
C ILE A 735 0.71 15.02 18.80
N HIS A 736 0.89 14.61 20.04
CA HIS A 736 0.66 13.25 20.51
C HIS A 736 -0.29 13.24 21.71
N PHE A 737 -1.00 12.12 21.88
CA PHE A 737 -1.71 11.78 23.12
C PHE A 737 -1.12 10.51 23.68
N GLY A 738 -0.55 10.62 24.91
CA GLY A 738 0.16 9.53 25.57
C GLY A 738 -0.74 8.71 26.48
N PHE A 739 -0.49 7.40 26.51
CA PHE A 739 -1.15 6.42 27.37
C PHE A 739 -0.09 5.50 27.98
N ASP A 740 0.05 5.53 29.30
CA ASP A 740 1.00 4.69 30.03
C ASP A 740 0.22 3.79 31.01
N PHE A 741 0.08 2.51 30.62
CA PHE A 741 -0.69 1.53 31.37
C PHE A 741 0.17 0.80 32.40
N ASN A 742 -0.45 0.40 33.50
CA ASN A 742 0.19 -0.38 34.55
C ASN A 742 0.02 -1.90 34.26
N ILE A 743 0.64 -2.37 33.21
CA ILE A 743 0.61 -3.79 32.81
C ILE A 743 2.05 -4.33 32.81
N PRO A 744 2.50 -4.97 33.89
CA PRO A 744 3.85 -5.53 33.94
C PRO A 744 4.08 -6.61 32.89
N GLN A 745 5.22 -6.58 32.21
CA GLN A 745 5.57 -7.53 31.14
C GLN A 745 4.48 -7.58 30.05
N ALA A 746 3.93 -6.44 29.70
CA ALA A 746 2.88 -6.35 28.69
C ALA A 746 3.34 -6.90 27.34
N VAL A 747 2.45 -7.62 26.68
CA VAL A 747 2.50 -7.92 25.26
C VAL A 747 1.49 -7.02 24.57
N THR A 748 1.95 -6.28 23.58
CA THR A 748 1.08 -5.40 22.79
C THR A 748 0.78 -6.08 21.45
N ASN A 749 -0.51 -6.26 21.17
CA ASN A 749 -1.01 -6.74 19.89
C ASN A 749 -1.73 -5.59 19.19
N ILE A 750 -1.49 -5.38 17.91
CA ILE A 750 -2.18 -4.34 17.13
C ILE A 750 -2.96 -4.95 15.97
N ASP A 751 -4.14 -4.41 15.74
CA ASP A 751 -4.99 -4.74 14.60
C ASP A 751 -4.41 -4.12 13.32
N ILE A 752 -4.04 -4.96 12.38
CA ILE A 752 -3.65 -4.60 11.02
C ILE A 752 -4.64 -5.17 10.03
N PRO A 753 -4.75 -4.66 8.79
CA PRO A 753 -5.64 -5.24 7.79
C PRO A 753 -5.47 -6.76 7.72
N TRP A 754 -6.56 -7.51 7.94
CA TRP A 754 -6.59 -8.99 7.92
C TRP A 754 -5.54 -9.70 8.78
N GLY A 755 -5.06 -9.08 9.84
CA GLY A 755 -4.06 -9.69 10.70
C GLY A 755 -3.95 -9.04 12.08
N VAL A 756 -3.12 -9.65 12.92
CA VAL A 756 -2.69 -9.09 14.19
C VAL A 756 -1.16 -9.14 14.22
N MET A 757 -0.52 -8.09 14.69
CA MET A 757 0.93 -7.96 14.75
C MET A 757 1.38 -7.59 16.17
N GLN A 758 2.47 -8.18 16.63
CA GLN A 758 3.18 -7.74 17.82
C GLN A 758 4.38 -6.88 17.39
N PRO A 759 4.45 -5.59 17.81
CA PRO A 759 5.62 -4.76 17.55
C PRO A 759 6.92 -5.45 17.95
N GLU A 760 8.00 -5.23 17.20
CA GLU A 760 9.30 -5.86 17.29
C GLU A 760 9.30 -7.34 16.89
N LYS A 761 8.46 -8.17 17.49
CA LYS A 761 8.48 -9.63 17.32
C LYS A 761 8.09 -10.07 15.91
N ASP A 762 7.00 -9.47 15.38
CA ASP A 762 6.42 -9.87 14.10
C ASP A 762 6.84 -8.95 12.94
N GLN A 763 7.84 -8.09 13.16
CA GLN A 763 8.33 -7.15 12.13
C GLN A 763 9.61 -7.66 11.46
N TRP A 764 9.71 -7.48 10.15
CA TRP A 764 10.97 -7.69 9.46
C TRP A 764 12.05 -6.74 9.99
N LYS A 765 13.33 -7.15 9.84
CA LYS A 765 14.46 -6.28 10.18
C LYS A 765 14.40 -4.93 9.48
N GLN A 766 13.87 -4.90 8.26
CA GLN A 766 13.75 -3.73 7.40
C GLN A 766 12.51 -2.88 7.66
N ALA A 767 11.61 -3.35 8.50
CA ALA A 767 10.35 -2.69 8.81
C ALA A 767 10.54 -1.39 9.61
N ASN A 768 9.61 -0.46 9.44
CA ASN A 768 9.55 0.73 10.26
C ASN A 768 9.25 0.36 11.73
N ARG A 769 10.01 0.94 12.65
CA ARG A 769 9.83 0.81 14.10
C ARG A 769 9.51 2.11 14.82
N ASN A 770 9.60 3.23 14.10
CA ASN A 770 9.38 4.53 14.72
C ASN A 770 7.89 4.82 14.92
N TRP A 771 7.03 4.28 14.04
CA TRP A 771 5.58 4.33 14.15
C TRP A 771 4.94 3.16 13.38
N MET A 772 3.68 2.90 13.69
CA MET A 772 2.86 1.88 13.05
C MET A 772 1.47 2.44 12.77
N ALA A 773 0.83 2.00 11.70
CA ALA A 773 -0.57 2.26 11.47
C ALA A 773 -1.41 1.10 12.02
N LEU A 774 -2.49 1.39 12.72
CA LEU A 774 -3.44 0.41 13.21
C LEU A 774 -4.82 0.59 12.55
N GLN A 775 -5.54 -0.52 12.43
CA GLN A 775 -6.91 -0.49 11.94
C GLN A 775 -7.84 0.12 12.99
N ARG A 776 -8.11 -0.57 14.07
CA ARG A 776 -9.11 -0.19 15.06
C ARG A 776 -8.56 -0.17 16.49
N TRP A 777 -7.72 -1.15 16.85
CA TRP A 777 -7.35 -1.37 18.24
C TRP A 777 -5.89 -1.80 18.44
N ALA A 778 -5.43 -1.56 19.66
CA ALA A 778 -4.25 -2.18 20.25
C ALA A 778 -4.64 -2.81 21.58
N ASP A 779 -4.25 -4.06 21.82
CA ASP A 779 -4.44 -4.76 23.09
C ASP A 779 -3.11 -4.84 23.83
N ILE A 780 -3.04 -4.16 24.97
CA ILE A 780 -1.87 -4.11 25.83
C ILE A 780 -2.18 -4.96 27.06
N SER A 781 -1.68 -6.19 27.13
CA SER A 781 -2.13 -7.17 28.11
C SER A 781 -1.05 -8.14 28.55
N ASN A 782 -1.33 -8.82 29.64
CA ASN A 782 -0.60 -10.00 30.11
C ASN A 782 -1.60 -11.10 30.51
N ASP A 783 -1.15 -12.14 31.20
CA ASP A 783 -2.00 -13.27 31.62
C ASP A 783 -3.08 -12.91 32.67
N THR A 784 -3.07 -11.68 33.21
CA THR A 784 -3.95 -11.31 34.33
C THR A 784 -4.67 -9.98 34.14
N HIS A 785 -4.10 -9.04 33.41
CA HIS A 785 -4.62 -7.69 33.24
C HIS A 785 -4.32 -7.19 31.81
N GLY A 786 -5.25 -6.42 31.28
CA GLY A 786 -5.08 -5.77 29.98
C GLY A 786 -5.95 -4.54 29.81
N VAL A 787 -5.61 -3.76 28.79
CA VAL A 787 -6.42 -2.67 28.28
C VAL A 787 -6.47 -2.78 26.77
N THR A 788 -7.67 -2.95 26.23
CA THR A 788 -7.90 -2.75 24.80
C THR A 788 -8.10 -1.25 24.57
N TRP A 789 -7.21 -0.66 23.76
CA TRP A 789 -7.24 0.74 23.36
C TRP A 789 -7.64 0.87 21.89
N CYS A 790 -8.64 1.69 21.58
CA CYS A 790 -9.06 1.97 20.22
C CYS A 790 -8.79 3.41 19.84
N SER A 791 -8.33 3.64 18.60
CA SER A 791 -8.19 4.95 17.99
C SER A 791 -9.07 5.03 16.75
N LEU A 792 -10.11 5.85 16.78
CA LEU A 792 -11.12 5.88 15.73
C LEU A 792 -10.75 6.81 14.58
N ASP A 793 -10.03 7.89 14.86
CA ASP A 793 -9.73 8.96 13.92
C ASP A 793 -8.26 8.93 13.44
N ALA A 794 -7.31 8.82 14.37
CA ALA A 794 -5.87 8.83 14.07
C ALA A 794 -5.32 7.41 13.96
N PRO A 795 -4.75 7.00 12.81
CA PRO A 795 -4.24 5.64 12.65
C PRO A 795 -2.85 5.41 13.23
N LEU A 796 -2.07 6.46 13.49
CA LEU A 796 -0.65 6.32 13.82
C LEU A 796 -0.43 6.12 15.30
N MET A 797 0.37 5.13 15.63
CA MET A 797 0.76 4.77 17.00
C MET A 797 2.28 4.63 17.11
N GLU A 798 2.84 5.09 18.23
CA GLU A 798 4.20 4.80 18.65
C GLU A 798 4.17 3.83 19.84
N TYR A 799 5.13 2.94 19.90
CA TYR A 799 5.22 1.90 20.94
C TYR A 799 6.51 1.99 21.74
N GLY A 800 6.38 2.08 23.06
CA GLY A 800 7.49 2.06 24.01
C GLY A 800 8.29 3.36 24.10
N GLY A 801 7.81 4.42 23.49
CA GLY A 801 8.41 5.76 23.49
C GLY A 801 7.95 6.62 22.34
N ARG A 802 8.46 7.85 22.26
CA ARG A 802 8.20 8.80 21.16
C ARG A 802 9.38 8.75 20.19
N PHE A 803 9.22 8.07 19.08
CA PHE A 803 10.26 7.83 18.07
C PHE A 803 9.94 8.44 16.71
N ALA A 804 8.71 8.91 16.52
CA ALA A 804 8.22 9.43 15.25
C ALA A 804 8.64 10.87 14.94
N ASN A 805 9.24 11.60 15.91
CA ASN A 805 9.55 13.02 15.77
C ASN A 805 10.74 13.29 14.83
N ILE A 806 10.64 12.79 13.59
CA ILE A 806 11.65 12.90 12.55
C ILE A 806 11.12 13.80 11.42
N ALA A 807 11.69 14.98 11.25
CA ALA A 807 11.52 15.80 10.05
C ALA A 807 12.84 15.88 9.29
N THR A 808 12.82 15.48 8.04
CA THR A 808 13.97 15.51 7.14
C THR A 808 13.63 16.34 5.90
N GLY A 809 14.67 16.87 5.24
CA GLY A 809 14.57 17.31 3.84
C GLY A 809 14.64 16.09 2.90
N TRP A 810 15.13 16.32 1.68
CA TRP A 810 15.42 15.22 0.74
C TRP A 810 16.49 14.30 1.32
N GLY A 811 16.22 13.00 1.28
CA GLY A 811 17.12 11.97 1.76
C GLY A 811 16.59 11.19 2.96
N ASN A 812 17.37 10.23 3.43
CA ASN A 812 16.99 9.28 4.48
C ASN A 812 17.53 9.67 5.88
N GLY A 813 17.80 10.94 6.12
CA GLY A 813 18.24 11.42 7.44
C GLY A 813 17.20 11.18 8.52
N GLY A 814 17.64 10.99 9.77
CA GLY A 814 16.77 10.79 10.94
C GLY A 814 17.26 9.68 11.86
N ASP A 815 16.70 9.61 13.06
CA ASP A 815 16.98 8.56 14.05
C ASP A 815 16.04 7.36 13.82
N TRP A 816 16.34 6.56 12.80
CA TRP A 816 15.60 5.35 12.49
C TRP A 816 15.94 4.23 13.45
N LYS A 817 14.93 3.65 14.09
CA LYS A 817 15.10 2.58 15.09
C LYS A 817 15.28 1.22 14.43
N TYR A 818 16.26 0.46 14.91
CA TYR A 818 16.48 -0.94 14.55
C TYR A 818 15.77 -1.92 15.47
N SER A 819 15.35 -1.47 16.66
CA SER A 819 14.65 -2.28 17.65
C SER A 819 13.78 -1.44 18.56
N LEU A 820 12.76 -2.07 19.12
CA LEU A 820 11.84 -1.56 20.10
C LEU A 820 12.01 -2.30 21.44
N PRO A 821 11.50 -1.77 22.57
CA PRO A 821 11.41 -2.53 23.81
C PRO A 821 10.61 -3.83 23.60
N GLU A 822 11.10 -4.94 24.14
CA GLU A 822 10.41 -6.24 24.06
C GLU A 822 9.06 -6.22 24.78
N HIS A 823 9.00 -5.51 25.90
CA HIS A 823 7.80 -5.31 26.71
C HIS A 823 7.63 -3.83 27.03
N SER A 824 6.52 -3.28 26.61
CA SER A 824 6.09 -1.93 26.98
C SER A 824 4.58 -1.86 27.10
N ALA A 825 4.11 -1.08 28.07
CA ALA A 825 2.72 -0.70 28.19
C ALA A 825 2.52 0.80 27.92
N GLU A 826 3.55 1.46 27.39
CA GLU A 826 3.52 2.87 26.99
C GLU A 826 3.30 2.97 25.50
N ILE A 827 2.23 3.69 25.10
CA ILE A 827 1.91 3.97 23.71
C ILE A 827 1.57 5.45 23.55
N TYR A 828 1.76 5.96 22.33
CA TYR A 828 1.34 7.29 21.94
C TYR A 828 0.51 7.22 20.66
N SER A 829 -0.65 7.89 20.66
CA SER A 829 -1.29 8.27 19.41
C SER A 829 -0.53 9.44 18.82
N TRP A 830 0.08 9.26 17.67
CA TRP A 830 0.68 10.35 16.89
C TRP A 830 -0.41 11.02 16.05
N ALA A 831 -1.13 11.93 16.69
CA ALA A 831 -2.39 12.45 16.19
C ALA A 831 -2.21 13.43 15.02
N MET A 832 -1.20 14.30 15.09
CA MET A 832 -0.92 15.31 14.06
C MET A 832 0.58 15.53 13.90
N ASN A 833 1.00 15.81 12.66
CA ASN A 833 2.34 16.31 12.36
C ASN A 833 2.32 17.11 11.05
N ASN A 834 3.43 17.73 10.69
CA ASN A 834 3.68 18.31 9.37
C ASN A 834 5.14 18.09 8.95
N HIS A 835 5.67 16.90 9.25
CA HIS A 835 7.10 16.57 9.12
C HIS A 835 7.57 16.42 7.66
N TRP A 836 6.71 16.04 6.74
CA TRP A 836 7.07 15.89 5.34
C TRP A 836 7.53 17.21 4.72
N HIS A 837 8.55 17.14 3.86
CA HIS A 837 9.09 18.29 3.14
C HIS A 837 8.44 18.51 1.77
N THR A 838 7.71 17.51 1.26
CA THR A 838 6.98 17.51 -0.01
C THR A 838 5.78 16.58 0.07
N ASN A 839 5.02 16.41 -0.99
CA ASN A 839 3.93 15.45 -1.17
C ASN A 839 2.70 15.64 -0.26
N PHE A 840 2.86 16.06 0.96
CA PHE A 840 1.76 16.30 1.91
C PHE A 840 1.61 17.79 2.22
N PRO A 841 0.45 18.25 2.74
CA PRO A 841 0.29 19.63 3.16
C PRO A 841 1.38 20.06 4.14
N GLN A 842 1.94 21.26 3.95
CA GLN A 842 3.01 21.77 4.83
C GLN A 842 2.46 22.34 6.15
N THR A 843 1.16 22.58 6.19
CA THR A 843 0.43 23.09 7.36
C THR A 843 -0.98 22.54 7.35
N GLN A 844 -1.57 22.45 8.52
CA GLN A 844 -3.00 22.19 8.70
C GLN A 844 -3.52 23.07 9.83
N GLU A 845 -4.79 23.44 9.75
CA GLU A 845 -5.44 24.34 10.70
C GLU A 845 -6.89 23.95 10.95
N GLY A 846 -7.47 24.52 11.99
CA GLY A 846 -8.87 24.33 12.31
C GLY A 846 -9.12 23.19 13.31
N LYS A 847 -10.39 22.89 13.52
CA LYS A 847 -10.81 21.93 14.53
C LYS A 847 -10.79 20.52 14.01
N VAL A 848 -10.15 19.63 14.78
CA VAL A 848 -10.20 18.18 14.60
C VAL A 848 -10.41 17.50 15.94
N THR A 849 -11.22 16.45 15.97
CA THR A 849 -11.47 15.65 17.16
C THR A 849 -10.85 14.27 16.99
N PHE A 850 -10.14 13.83 18.03
CA PHE A 850 -9.55 12.50 18.11
C PHE A 850 -10.27 11.70 19.19
N SER A 851 -10.91 10.62 18.81
CA SER A 851 -11.72 9.77 19.67
C SER A 851 -11.01 8.47 20.00
N TYR A 852 -10.93 8.17 21.29
CA TYR A 852 -10.32 6.95 21.80
C TYR A 852 -11.29 6.21 22.71
N ARG A 853 -11.06 4.88 22.83
CA ARG A 853 -11.75 4.01 23.78
C ARG A 853 -10.73 3.23 24.58
N MET A 854 -10.98 3.03 25.86
CA MET A 854 -10.16 2.20 26.75
C MET A 854 -11.07 1.22 27.48
N MET A 855 -10.88 -0.06 27.25
CA MET A 855 -11.60 -1.13 27.94
C MET A 855 -10.63 -1.93 28.83
N PRO A 856 -10.64 -1.75 30.16
CA PRO A 856 -9.84 -2.57 31.05
C PRO A 856 -10.43 -3.98 31.14
N HIS A 857 -9.57 -4.98 31.16
CA HIS A 857 -9.99 -6.40 31.22
C HIS A 857 -8.98 -7.25 31.99
N GLY A 858 -9.25 -8.54 32.10
CA GLY A 858 -8.37 -9.54 32.68
C GLY A 858 -7.24 -9.99 31.74
N ALA A 859 -7.06 -11.30 31.62
CA ALA A 859 -6.12 -11.88 30.67
C ALA A 859 -6.43 -11.48 29.22
N SER A 860 -5.41 -11.56 28.34
CA SER A 860 -5.56 -11.29 26.92
C SER A 860 -6.64 -12.14 26.25
N ASP A 861 -7.51 -11.48 25.48
CA ASP A 861 -8.53 -12.10 24.62
C ASP A 861 -8.63 -11.28 23.32
N LEU A 862 -7.87 -11.67 22.31
CA LEU A 862 -7.80 -10.94 21.04
C LEU A 862 -9.12 -10.98 20.26
N ALA A 863 -9.94 -12.03 20.46
CA ALA A 863 -11.24 -12.10 19.84
C ALA A 863 -12.21 -11.06 20.46
N ALA A 864 -12.16 -10.89 21.79
CA ALA A 864 -12.93 -9.85 22.47
C ALA A 864 -12.42 -8.43 22.09
N ALA A 865 -11.10 -8.24 22.02
CA ALA A 865 -10.48 -6.97 21.61
C ALA A 865 -10.91 -6.58 20.20
N ASN A 866 -10.90 -7.53 19.26
CA ASN A 866 -11.32 -7.28 17.88
C ASN A 866 -12.83 -6.95 17.78
N ARG A 867 -13.69 -7.73 18.46
CA ARG A 867 -15.14 -7.40 18.49
C ARG A 867 -15.38 -6.02 19.06
N PHE A 868 -14.72 -5.67 20.18
CA PHE A 868 -14.83 -4.34 20.77
C PHE A 868 -14.40 -3.26 19.75
N GLY A 869 -13.25 -3.42 19.07
CA GLY A 869 -12.78 -2.48 18.06
C GLY A 869 -13.78 -2.31 16.89
N MET A 870 -14.37 -3.40 16.41
CA MET A 870 -15.39 -3.35 15.37
C MET A 870 -16.68 -2.66 15.84
N GLU A 871 -17.16 -2.95 17.04
CA GLU A 871 -18.36 -2.29 17.63
C GLU A 871 -18.17 -0.77 17.80
N GLN A 872 -16.95 -0.32 18.12
CA GLN A 872 -16.65 1.10 18.24
C GLN A 872 -16.53 1.79 16.88
N ALA A 873 -16.03 1.11 15.87
CA ALA A 873 -15.85 1.63 14.51
C ALA A 873 -17.15 1.54 13.66
N GLN A 874 -17.99 0.55 13.93
CA GLN A 874 -19.25 0.26 13.24
C GLN A 874 -20.41 0.20 14.25
N PRO A 875 -20.85 1.35 14.80
CA PRO A 875 -21.89 1.38 15.82
C PRO A 875 -23.22 0.87 15.27
N LEU A 876 -24.15 0.54 16.18
CA LEU A 876 -25.52 0.20 15.82
C LEU A 876 -26.14 1.28 14.93
N VAL A 877 -26.77 0.85 13.85
CA VAL A 877 -27.48 1.72 12.91
C VAL A 877 -28.94 1.83 13.37
N HIS A 878 -29.57 2.97 13.16
CA HIS A 878 -31.00 3.11 13.48
C HIS A 878 -31.79 3.75 12.34
N VAL A 879 -33.05 3.43 12.30
CA VAL A 879 -34.02 4.08 11.41
C VAL A 879 -35.30 4.43 12.18
N ILE A 880 -35.90 5.50 11.75
CA ILE A 880 -37.22 5.88 12.26
C ILE A 880 -38.29 5.05 11.52
N ALA A 881 -38.94 4.15 12.23
CA ALA A 881 -39.96 3.24 11.67
C ALA A 881 -41.04 2.96 12.69
N LYS A 882 -42.31 3.09 12.27
CA LYS A 882 -43.46 2.79 13.13
C LYS A 882 -43.54 1.31 13.55
N ASN A 883 -43.16 0.44 12.63
CA ASN A 883 -43.18 -1.01 12.83
C ASN A 883 -41.75 -1.54 12.65
N ALA A 884 -41.40 -2.54 13.46
CA ALA A 884 -40.15 -3.23 13.33
C ALA A 884 -40.06 -3.93 11.95
N THR A 885 -38.94 -3.75 11.27
CA THR A 885 -38.57 -4.63 10.15
C THR A 885 -37.69 -5.74 10.71
N GLU A 886 -38.12 -6.97 10.57
CA GLU A 886 -37.30 -8.10 11.01
C GLU A 886 -36.24 -8.42 9.96
N LEU A 887 -34.94 -8.22 10.30
CA LEU A 887 -33.83 -8.75 9.56
C LEU A 887 -33.36 -10.03 10.22
N LYS A 888 -32.91 -10.99 9.42
CA LYS A 888 -32.40 -12.29 9.90
C LYS A 888 -31.06 -12.57 9.25
N ALA A 889 -30.14 -13.05 10.04
CA ALA A 889 -28.83 -13.47 9.57
C ALA A 889 -28.97 -14.48 8.41
N PRO A 890 -28.31 -14.26 7.28
CA PRO A 890 -28.22 -15.23 6.19
C PRO A 890 -27.39 -16.45 6.60
N VAL A 891 -26.42 -16.24 7.47
CA VAL A 891 -25.56 -17.26 8.07
C VAL A 891 -25.26 -16.90 9.52
N ALA A 892 -25.25 -17.91 10.39
CA ALA A 892 -24.74 -17.83 11.76
C ALA A 892 -23.65 -18.90 11.96
N ILE A 893 -22.69 -18.62 12.79
CA ILE A 893 -21.56 -19.49 13.10
C ILE A 893 -21.55 -19.83 14.58
N ASP A 894 -21.05 -21.00 14.91
CA ASP A 894 -21.05 -21.55 16.28
C ASP A 894 -19.78 -21.23 17.08
N ASN A 895 -18.79 -20.56 16.46
CA ASN A 895 -17.48 -20.30 17.05
C ASN A 895 -17.28 -18.80 17.31
N SER A 896 -17.10 -18.42 18.59
CA SER A 896 -16.90 -17.03 19.01
C SER A 896 -15.54 -16.45 18.63
N ASN A 897 -14.55 -17.27 18.24
CA ASN A 897 -13.26 -16.82 17.76
C ASN A 897 -13.25 -16.53 16.26
N VAL A 898 -14.38 -16.74 15.59
CA VAL A 898 -14.54 -16.44 14.17
C VAL A 898 -15.66 -15.43 13.98
N VAL A 899 -15.50 -14.51 13.07
CA VAL A 899 -16.54 -13.54 12.72
C VAL A 899 -16.85 -13.59 11.23
N VAL A 900 -18.08 -13.26 10.89
CA VAL A 900 -18.44 -12.88 9.53
C VAL A 900 -18.13 -11.40 9.40
N SER A 901 -17.08 -11.06 8.65
CA SER A 901 -16.63 -9.68 8.49
C SER A 901 -17.48 -8.88 7.52
N ILE A 902 -18.11 -9.55 6.55
CA ILE A 902 -19.05 -8.94 5.60
C ILE A 902 -20.00 -9.98 5.01
N VAL A 903 -21.19 -9.52 4.66
CA VAL A 903 -22.15 -10.21 3.78
C VAL A 903 -22.39 -9.30 2.59
N LYS A 904 -22.19 -9.82 1.36
CA LYS A 904 -22.26 -9.03 0.13
C LYS A 904 -23.12 -9.73 -0.93
N ASP A 905 -24.20 -9.07 -1.37
CA ASP A 905 -25.04 -9.55 -2.48
C ASP A 905 -24.31 -9.48 -3.81
N GLN A 906 -24.40 -10.52 -4.64
CA GLN A 906 -23.80 -10.55 -5.98
C GLN A 906 -24.66 -9.83 -7.05
N GLY A 907 -25.76 -9.18 -6.64
CA GLY A 907 -26.65 -8.39 -7.49
C GLY A 907 -27.85 -9.13 -8.02
N ASP A 908 -28.08 -10.36 -7.60
CA ASP A 908 -29.23 -11.18 -7.99
C ASP A 908 -30.21 -11.44 -6.83
N GLY A 909 -29.88 -11.00 -5.61
CA GLY A 909 -30.64 -11.26 -4.40
C GLY A 909 -30.70 -12.73 -4.01
N LYS A 910 -29.83 -13.58 -4.61
CA LYS A 910 -29.81 -15.04 -4.42
C LYS A 910 -28.41 -15.59 -4.19
N SER A 911 -27.42 -14.87 -4.57
CA SER A 911 -26.01 -15.24 -4.43
C SER A 911 -25.31 -14.23 -3.51
N PHE A 912 -24.76 -14.72 -2.40
CA PHE A 912 -24.11 -13.85 -1.40
C PHE A 912 -22.70 -14.32 -1.12
N VAL A 913 -21.77 -13.39 -1.15
CA VAL A 913 -20.43 -13.59 -0.64
C VAL A 913 -20.43 -13.36 0.87
N VAL A 914 -19.81 -14.27 1.59
CA VAL A 914 -19.62 -14.19 3.04
C VAL A 914 -18.14 -14.38 3.32
N ARG A 915 -17.50 -13.42 4.00
CA ARG A 915 -16.11 -13.59 4.44
C ARG A 915 -16.05 -13.92 5.92
N LEU A 916 -15.33 -14.98 6.22
CA LEU A 916 -15.02 -15.40 7.57
C LEU A 916 -13.61 -15.01 7.93
N ARG A 917 -13.41 -14.48 9.14
CA ARG A 917 -12.09 -14.16 9.71
C ARG A 917 -11.94 -14.85 11.06
N SER A 918 -10.85 -15.61 11.24
CA SER A 918 -10.42 -16.11 12.54
C SER A 918 -9.69 -15.01 13.32
N LEU A 919 -10.07 -14.84 14.57
CA LEU A 919 -9.48 -13.89 15.51
C LEU A 919 -8.55 -14.59 16.53
N SER A 920 -8.30 -15.86 16.33
CA SER A 920 -7.55 -16.75 17.21
C SER A 920 -6.16 -17.02 16.64
N ASP A 921 -5.20 -17.22 17.54
CA ASP A 921 -3.85 -17.70 17.23
C ASP A 921 -3.77 -19.21 17.00
N LYS A 922 -4.93 -19.88 16.92
CA LYS A 922 -5.07 -21.33 16.75
C LYS A 922 -5.98 -21.63 15.55
N GLU A 923 -5.93 -22.91 15.14
CA GLU A 923 -6.87 -23.45 14.17
C GLU A 923 -8.28 -23.50 14.77
N GLU A 924 -9.27 -22.95 14.05
CA GLU A 924 -10.67 -22.86 14.48
C GLU A 924 -11.59 -23.66 13.56
N ASN A 925 -12.46 -24.45 14.17
CA ASN A 925 -13.51 -25.17 13.44
C ASN A 925 -14.84 -24.41 13.55
N VAL A 926 -15.50 -24.25 12.43
CA VAL A 926 -16.73 -23.47 12.31
C VAL A 926 -17.84 -24.33 11.68
N THR A 927 -18.95 -24.42 12.35
CA THR A 927 -20.19 -24.97 11.77
C THR A 927 -21.13 -23.82 11.45
N MET A 928 -21.62 -23.80 10.23
CA MET A 928 -22.56 -22.77 9.77
C MET A 928 -24.00 -23.24 9.92
N THR A 929 -24.85 -22.34 10.39
CA THR A 929 -26.30 -22.48 10.35
C THR A 929 -26.95 -21.35 9.55
N TYR A 930 -28.16 -21.56 9.08
CA TYR A 930 -28.82 -20.62 8.18
C TYR A 930 -30.17 -20.20 8.74
N PRO A 931 -30.21 -19.22 9.67
CA PRO A 931 -31.42 -18.85 10.43
C PRO A 931 -32.61 -18.46 9.57
N ARG A 932 -32.36 -17.93 8.38
CA ARG A 932 -33.40 -17.51 7.47
C ARG A 932 -33.85 -18.64 6.54
N ARG A 933 -32.96 -19.22 5.78
CA ARG A 933 -33.21 -20.23 4.76
C ARG A 933 -31.93 -21.00 4.43
N THR A 934 -31.99 -22.31 4.38
CA THR A 934 -30.84 -23.12 3.95
C THR A 934 -30.49 -22.83 2.49
N PRO A 935 -29.25 -22.50 2.15
CA PRO A 935 -28.82 -22.29 0.76
C PRO A 935 -28.83 -23.60 -0.02
N ALA A 936 -29.06 -23.52 -1.32
CA ALA A 936 -29.01 -24.66 -2.24
C ALA A 936 -27.54 -25.16 -2.37
N SER A 937 -26.57 -24.25 -2.24
CA SER A 937 -25.16 -24.64 -2.22
C SER A 937 -24.32 -23.61 -1.47
N VAL A 938 -23.20 -24.10 -0.88
CA VAL A 938 -22.15 -23.29 -0.25
C VAL A 938 -20.80 -23.70 -0.85
N HIS A 939 -20.04 -22.75 -1.33
CA HIS A 939 -18.73 -23.02 -1.91
C HIS A 939 -17.69 -22.09 -1.30
N ILE A 940 -16.46 -22.59 -1.13
CA ILE A 940 -15.31 -21.69 -0.98
C ILE A 940 -15.09 -21.04 -2.34
N CYS A 941 -14.85 -19.73 -2.33
CA CYS A 941 -14.49 -18.99 -3.52
C CYS A 941 -12.98 -19.00 -3.74
N ASP A 942 -12.60 -18.97 -5.00
CA ASP A 942 -11.27 -18.59 -5.47
C ASP A 942 -11.28 -17.14 -5.99
N LEU A 943 -10.48 -16.89 -6.98
CA LEU A 943 -10.38 -15.62 -7.69
C LEU A 943 -11.75 -15.06 -8.08
N GLY A 944 -11.94 -13.77 -7.86
CA GLY A 944 -13.13 -13.08 -8.35
C GLY A 944 -14.44 -13.42 -7.65
N GLU A 945 -14.37 -14.07 -6.46
CA GLU A 945 -15.56 -14.57 -5.75
C GLU A 945 -16.25 -15.73 -6.49
N GLU A 946 -15.51 -16.40 -7.40
CA GLU A 946 -16.01 -17.57 -8.14
C GLU A 946 -15.91 -18.86 -7.31
N PRO A 947 -16.89 -19.77 -7.41
CA PRO A 947 -16.92 -20.98 -6.61
C PRO A 947 -15.81 -21.96 -7.03
N SER A 948 -14.98 -22.38 -6.08
CA SER A 948 -13.89 -23.32 -6.30
C SER A 948 -14.19 -24.74 -5.78
N ARG A 949 -14.67 -24.89 -4.55
CA ARG A 949 -15.03 -26.20 -3.99
C ARG A 949 -16.24 -26.11 -3.06
N PRO A 950 -17.10 -27.13 -3.05
CA PRO A 950 -18.23 -27.17 -2.11
C PRO A 950 -17.77 -27.29 -0.66
N VAL A 951 -18.59 -26.76 0.24
CA VAL A 951 -18.43 -26.89 1.70
C VAL A 951 -19.54 -27.82 2.22
N ASP A 952 -19.13 -28.95 2.79
CA ASP A 952 -20.00 -29.89 3.44
C ASP A 952 -19.66 -29.97 4.94
N GLY A 953 -20.54 -29.43 5.80
CA GLY A 953 -20.39 -29.53 7.25
C GLY A 953 -19.48 -28.47 7.85
N THR A 954 -18.42 -28.90 8.57
CA THR A 954 -17.52 -28.02 9.32
C THR A 954 -16.40 -27.47 8.43
N LEU A 955 -16.14 -26.18 8.56
CA LEU A 955 -15.01 -25.49 7.92
C LEU A 955 -13.91 -25.27 8.96
N THR A 956 -12.66 -25.46 8.57
CA THR A 956 -11.49 -25.20 9.41
C THR A 956 -10.74 -23.98 8.89
N LEU A 957 -10.56 -22.96 9.75
CA LEU A 957 -9.74 -21.79 9.47
C LEU A 957 -8.39 -21.91 10.20
N PRO A 958 -7.27 -21.57 9.54
CA PRO A 958 -5.99 -21.48 10.24
C PRO A 958 -5.95 -20.30 11.23
N PRO A 959 -4.93 -20.20 12.09
CA PRO A 959 -4.72 -19.04 12.95
C PRO A 959 -4.79 -17.75 12.15
N TYR A 960 -5.55 -16.74 12.64
CA TYR A 960 -5.78 -15.46 11.94
C TYR A 960 -6.19 -15.59 10.47
N GLY A 961 -6.68 -16.78 10.07
CA GLY A 961 -7.00 -17.09 8.69
C GLY A 961 -8.34 -16.50 8.24
N MET A 962 -8.48 -16.45 6.93
CA MET A 962 -9.70 -15.97 6.27
C MET A 962 -10.24 -17.00 5.28
N THR A 963 -11.53 -16.93 5.00
CA THR A 963 -12.16 -17.72 3.94
C THR A 963 -13.31 -16.94 3.33
N THR A 964 -13.36 -16.91 2.02
CA THR A 964 -14.49 -16.35 1.27
C THR A 964 -15.42 -17.47 0.83
N LEU A 965 -16.70 -17.33 1.11
CA LEU A 965 -17.74 -18.27 0.77
C LEU A 965 -18.74 -17.64 -0.19
N LEU A 966 -19.25 -18.43 -1.14
CA LEU A 966 -20.41 -18.09 -1.95
C LEU A 966 -21.59 -18.97 -1.54
N LEU A 967 -22.64 -18.35 -1.06
CA LEU A 967 -23.91 -18.98 -0.73
C LEU A 967 -24.91 -18.73 -1.86
N LYS A 968 -25.58 -19.76 -2.36
CA LYS A 968 -26.61 -19.63 -3.40
C LYS A 968 -27.93 -20.24 -2.92
N TRP A 969 -29.01 -19.51 -3.12
CA TRP A 969 -30.38 -19.94 -2.77
C TRP A 969 -31.26 -20.25 -3.97
#